data_fd90a2b3eaf75da733bd22e76d69a91c
#
_entry.id   fd90a2b3eaf75da733bd22e76d69a91c
#
_cell.length_a   1.000
_cell.length_b   1.000
_cell.length_c   1.000
_cell.angle_alpha   90.00
_cell.angle_beta   90.00
_cell.angle_gamma   90.00
#
_symmetry.space_group_name_H-M   'P 1'
#
loop_
_entity.id
_entity.type
_entity.pdbx_description
1 polymer ?
#
loop_
_entity_poly.entity_id
_entity_poly.type
_entity_poly.pdbx_seq_one_letter_code
_entity_poly.pdbx_strand_id
1 'polypeptide(L)'
;MADKRKLRRAAPLTEGRENATYGYEWTEEYGIFRLTIDAKVQKEIRPVFHEELDFFGMDAYWDYPKDTDAPLLWAEGIRRYVMNGVCVAEAQGGGFYTRPVIQRLTEERLQLKPIDTERLYEVNKALMLSLEQKAVAFIQEQHEHYLKEGFAFVCAFSGGKDSLVLLDLCAKALAPEDFYVVFSNTGMELSDTLKAVDAAKKRWPQFRFEEAKSHMEPTEAWDLFGPPGRRMRWCCAVLKSVPTILKLREIIGKYNIKAVVFDGVRAEESARRAKYNDISEGAKNINQVNVSPIHKWNTAELYCYILKYGILMNAAYRLGLFRVGCMVCPLSSDWWDGIANTYYSSEMKPLLKKVEQYAENSKPTKEVKKYIEDGGWKARMGGRGLQNGGNRVTEQIQGNAISFTIVSAKQHWLDVSPILGAITELSAGKGIQKIAGINYEFSVIECADSLKVTYLPFRSMDRFVISHLRGIAYKCAFCEGCKACMVQCPTGAYVITADGQIHIRQALCVHCNNCLSFCDKSCLIAKSLSITGGGGNGMDMKGMNPYQHFGLRQAWLEHFMNAGVDCFGQAVLGNRQYDALKVWLKESGIIATNSDKSLYVTDLGNKLASFGPYNPFTWAIIWANLAYNSVISKWYCLNAEIGATYEKGDLVLMIGEDYTKSSRDNAITALTETLRQSPIGSALQQGIPIELTKSTYSYLRAGWETPHAIALLYTLYLYAEHTGRRSFTFSELVGAKNNPDATGMSPSDIYGIDVKAFRDKLQGLAIDFPNHIRVSFISNLDNIILEDFSSLDILDLAEE
;
A
#
# COMPACT_ATOMS: atom_id res chain seq x y z
N MET A 1 -32.68 18.74 -9.03
CA MET A 1 -32.06 17.46 -9.37
C MET A 1 -30.97 17.22 -8.37
N ALA A 2 -31.17 16.28 -7.46
CA ALA A 2 -30.31 16.08 -6.30
C ALA A 2 -28.91 15.66 -6.71
N ASP A 3 -27.95 16.39 -6.22
CA ASP A 3 -26.51 16.19 -6.41
C ASP A 3 -26.07 14.84 -5.81
N LYS A 4 -25.88 13.83 -6.66
CA LYS A 4 -25.29 12.57 -6.30
C LYS A 4 -23.74 12.66 -6.30
N ARG A 5 -23.17 13.74 -5.81
CA ARG A 5 -21.75 13.81 -5.52
C ARG A 5 -21.49 12.97 -4.28
N LYS A 6 -20.98 11.83 -4.53
CA LYS A 6 -20.42 10.81 -3.68
C LYS A 6 -20.14 11.22 -2.25
N LEU A 7 -20.99 10.71 -1.42
CA LEU A 7 -20.59 10.14 -0.15
C LEU A 7 -19.31 9.30 -0.38
N ARG A 8 -18.13 9.78 0.02
CA ARG A 8 -17.17 8.84 0.59
C ARG A 8 -17.97 8.22 1.72
N ARG A 9 -18.45 7.00 1.54
CA ARG A 9 -19.01 6.24 2.63
C ARG A 9 -17.97 6.32 3.73
N ALA A 10 -18.33 6.88 4.87
CA ALA A 10 -17.63 6.61 6.10
C ALA A 10 -17.37 5.10 6.08
N ALA A 11 -16.14 4.70 6.34
CA ALA A 11 -15.86 3.28 6.43
C ALA A 11 -16.90 2.69 7.35
N PRO A 12 -17.55 1.56 7.00
CA PRO A 12 -18.60 1.00 7.83
C PRO A 12 -18.04 0.87 9.24
N LEU A 13 -18.74 1.43 10.22
CA LEU A 13 -18.39 1.34 11.62
C LEU A 13 -18.31 -0.14 11.92
N THR A 14 -17.12 -0.60 12.28
CA THR A 14 -16.73 -1.99 12.32
C THR A 14 -17.58 -2.83 13.27
N GLU A 15 -17.70 -4.11 12.97
CA GLU A 15 -18.14 -5.18 13.87
C GLU A 15 -17.57 -4.95 15.27
N GLY A 16 -18.41 -4.70 16.24
CA GLY A 16 -18.03 -4.38 17.62
C GLY A 16 -18.75 -3.18 18.22
N ARG A 17 -19.48 -2.40 17.42
CA ARG A 17 -20.53 -1.48 17.83
C ARG A 17 -21.92 -2.03 17.45
N GLU A 18 -22.13 -3.34 17.59
CA GLU A 18 -23.42 -4.02 17.42
C GLU A 18 -24.20 -3.57 16.16
N ASN A 19 -23.53 -3.42 15.00
CA ASN A 19 -24.10 -2.89 13.75
C ASN A 19 -24.74 -1.50 13.84
N ALA A 20 -24.57 -0.78 14.94
CA ALA A 20 -25.09 0.57 15.11
C ALA A 20 -24.25 1.59 14.33
N THR A 21 -24.93 2.49 13.65
CA THR A 21 -24.33 3.58 12.88
C THR A 21 -24.23 4.83 13.76
N TYR A 22 -23.04 5.12 14.24
CA TYR A 22 -22.80 6.31 15.05
C TYR A 22 -22.47 7.51 14.17
N GLY A 23 -23.02 8.66 14.52
CA GLY A 23 -22.78 9.91 13.86
C GLY A 23 -23.35 11.06 14.69
N TYR A 24 -23.83 12.10 14.04
CA TYR A 24 -24.39 13.25 14.72
C TYR A 24 -25.63 13.78 13.99
N GLU A 25 -26.47 14.50 14.74
CA GLU A 25 -27.61 15.23 14.25
C GLU A 25 -27.53 16.70 14.73
N TRP A 26 -27.80 17.64 13.83
CA TRP A 26 -27.84 19.04 14.19
C TRP A 26 -29.03 19.35 15.09
N THR A 27 -28.79 20.18 16.11
CA THR A 27 -29.87 20.77 16.94
C THR A 27 -30.26 22.12 16.37
N GLU A 28 -31.29 22.76 16.96
CA GLU A 28 -31.67 24.13 16.62
C GLU A 28 -30.70 25.18 17.20
N GLU A 29 -29.89 24.78 18.20
CA GLU A 29 -28.91 25.66 18.83
C GLU A 29 -27.70 25.88 17.91
N TYR A 30 -27.18 27.11 17.87
CA TYR A 30 -26.07 27.50 16.99
C TYR A 30 -24.81 26.64 17.18
N GLY A 31 -24.45 25.95 16.12
CA GLY A 31 -23.22 25.13 16.07
C GLY A 31 -23.24 23.87 16.95
N ILE A 32 -24.40 23.53 17.53
CA ILE A 32 -24.53 22.37 18.42
C ILE A 32 -25.09 21.18 17.68
N PHE A 33 -24.41 20.04 17.81
CA PHE A 33 -24.90 18.74 17.34
C PHE A 33 -25.03 17.75 18.50
N ARG A 34 -25.90 16.76 18.33
CA ARG A 34 -26.05 15.62 19.21
C ARG A 34 -25.43 14.39 18.57
N LEU A 35 -24.55 13.73 19.29
CA LEU A 35 -24.03 12.42 18.93
C LEU A 35 -25.11 11.37 19.13
N THR A 36 -25.35 10.51 18.16
CA THR A 36 -26.45 9.53 18.22
C THR A 36 -26.08 8.23 17.52
N ILE A 37 -26.74 7.16 17.93
CA ILE A 37 -26.81 5.88 17.22
C ILE A 37 -27.87 6.06 16.14
N ASP A 38 -27.70 5.47 14.97
CA ASP A 38 -28.59 5.59 13.81
C ASP A 38 -28.65 7.02 13.23
N ALA A 39 -27.54 7.71 13.31
CA ALA A 39 -27.42 9.05 12.78
C ALA A 39 -27.69 9.13 11.28
N LYS A 40 -28.44 10.16 10.86
CA LYS A 40 -28.64 10.48 9.44
C LYS A 40 -27.37 11.05 8.79
N VAL A 41 -26.48 11.66 9.58
CA VAL A 41 -25.24 12.26 9.12
C VAL A 41 -24.05 11.48 9.70
N GLN A 42 -23.25 10.89 8.81
CA GLN A 42 -22.05 10.10 9.14
C GLN A 42 -20.83 10.69 8.44
N LYS A 43 -20.80 11.98 8.23
CA LYS A 43 -19.67 12.64 7.59
C LYS A 43 -18.63 13.01 8.64
N GLU A 44 -17.36 12.91 8.27
CA GLU A 44 -16.27 13.49 9.03
C GLU A 44 -16.56 14.99 9.23
N ILE A 45 -16.47 15.48 10.46
CA ILE A 45 -16.70 16.87 10.81
C ILE A 45 -15.43 17.46 11.42
N ARG A 46 -15.17 18.74 11.16
CA ARG A 46 -14.09 19.48 11.80
C ARG A 46 -14.52 20.89 12.18
N PRO A 47 -13.96 21.46 13.25
CA PRO A 47 -14.21 22.85 13.60
C PRO A 47 -13.56 23.81 12.57
N VAL A 48 -14.17 24.95 12.39
CA VAL A 48 -13.67 26.06 11.56
C VAL A 48 -13.45 27.27 12.45
N PHE A 49 -12.25 27.82 12.41
CA PHE A 49 -11.82 28.97 13.20
C PHE A 49 -11.67 30.20 12.33
N HIS A 50 -11.51 31.37 12.95
CA HIS A 50 -11.41 32.63 12.25
C HIS A 50 -10.18 32.65 11.30
N GLU A 51 -9.07 31.99 11.65
CA GLU A 51 -7.85 32.00 10.83
C GLU A 51 -8.09 31.33 9.46
N GLU A 52 -8.91 30.28 9.42
CA GLU A 52 -9.29 29.64 8.16
C GLU A 52 -10.22 30.55 7.35
N LEU A 53 -11.16 31.22 7.99
CA LEU A 53 -12.05 32.17 7.33
C LEU A 53 -11.27 33.38 6.78
N ASP A 54 -10.32 33.89 7.54
CA ASP A 54 -9.41 34.94 7.09
C ASP A 54 -8.56 34.50 5.89
N PHE A 55 -8.10 33.26 5.88
CA PHE A 55 -7.40 32.69 4.73
C PHE A 55 -8.19 32.81 3.43
N PHE A 56 -9.50 32.57 3.49
CA PHE A 56 -10.39 32.68 2.35
C PHE A 56 -10.94 34.10 2.10
N GLY A 57 -10.56 35.08 2.92
CA GLY A 57 -11.09 36.45 2.82
C GLY A 57 -12.57 36.57 3.12
N MET A 58 -13.08 35.71 4.01
CA MET A 58 -14.51 35.66 4.32
C MET A 58 -14.97 36.84 5.14
N ASP A 59 -14.09 37.59 5.79
CA ASP A 59 -14.39 38.85 6.51
C ASP A 59 -14.96 39.95 5.59
N ALA A 60 -14.72 39.87 4.29
CA ALA A 60 -15.42 40.72 3.32
C ALA A 60 -16.92 40.44 3.21
N TYR A 61 -17.37 39.24 3.58
CA TYR A 61 -18.73 38.76 3.35
C TYR A 61 -19.48 38.39 4.63
N TRP A 62 -18.77 37.99 5.68
CA TRP A 62 -19.31 37.52 6.96
C TRP A 62 -18.71 38.33 8.09
N ASP A 63 -19.51 38.55 9.16
CA ASP A 63 -19.05 39.17 10.39
C ASP A 63 -18.77 38.12 11.44
N TYR A 64 -17.56 38.11 12.00
CA TYR A 64 -17.16 37.19 13.04
C TYR A 64 -16.05 37.74 13.94
N PRO A 65 -16.02 37.33 15.22
CA PRO A 65 -14.96 37.74 16.12
C PRO A 65 -13.62 37.07 15.73
N LYS A 66 -12.52 37.82 15.90
CA LYS A 66 -11.14 37.35 15.67
C LYS A 66 -10.35 37.14 16.96
N ASP A 67 -10.95 37.42 18.10
CA ASP A 67 -10.37 37.35 19.44
C ASP A 67 -10.86 36.13 20.25
N THR A 68 -11.25 35.08 19.57
CA THR A 68 -11.79 33.84 20.18
C THR A 68 -10.98 32.63 19.83
N ASP A 69 -10.81 31.73 20.80
CA ASP A 69 -10.27 30.37 20.58
C ASP A 69 -11.33 29.32 20.26
N ALA A 70 -12.61 29.67 20.36
CA ALA A 70 -13.70 28.79 20.04
C ALA A 70 -13.93 28.71 18.52
N PRO A 71 -14.37 27.56 17.99
CA PRO A 71 -14.76 27.46 16.60
C PRO A 71 -15.99 28.33 16.31
N LEU A 72 -16.08 28.79 15.06
CA LEU A 72 -17.19 29.67 14.60
C LEU A 72 -18.18 28.90 13.73
N LEU A 73 -17.72 27.86 13.06
CA LEU A 73 -18.50 27.00 12.18
C LEU A 73 -17.97 25.57 12.25
N TRP A 74 -18.67 24.70 11.55
CA TRP A 74 -18.20 23.34 11.28
C TRP A 74 -18.03 23.15 9.78
N ALA A 75 -17.09 22.25 9.40
CA ALA A 75 -16.99 21.75 8.04
C ALA A 75 -17.29 20.26 8.01
N GLU A 76 -18.29 19.85 7.22
CA GLU A 76 -18.62 18.46 6.93
C GLU A 76 -17.77 17.95 5.77
N GLY A 77 -17.15 16.81 5.95
CA GLY A 77 -16.04 16.41 5.12
C GLY A 77 -14.91 17.43 5.29
N ILE A 78 -14.17 17.72 4.27
CA ILE A 78 -13.05 18.65 4.39
C ILE A 78 -13.47 20.08 3.98
N ARG A 79 -14.43 20.20 3.07
CA ARG A 79 -14.63 21.40 2.23
C ARG A 79 -16.02 22.05 2.33
N ARG A 80 -16.97 21.47 3.04
CA ARG A 80 -18.36 21.99 3.13
C ARG A 80 -18.58 22.69 4.47
N TYR A 81 -18.71 24.01 4.45
CA TYR A 81 -18.93 24.84 5.63
C TYR A 81 -20.40 24.84 5.99
N VAL A 82 -20.71 24.47 7.22
CA VAL A 82 -22.09 24.20 7.66
C VAL A 82 -22.43 25.00 8.89
N MET A 83 -23.57 25.66 8.84
CA MET A 83 -24.21 26.33 9.97
C MET A 83 -25.53 25.61 10.27
N ASN A 84 -25.63 24.98 11.44
CA ASN A 84 -26.80 24.20 11.88
C ASN A 84 -27.35 23.22 10.82
N GLY A 85 -26.48 22.50 10.15
CA GLY A 85 -26.84 21.51 9.11
C GLY A 85 -27.03 22.08 7.70
N VAL A 86 -27.06 23.41 7.55
CA VAL A 86 -27.16 24.09 6.26
C VAL A 86 -25.77 24.40 5.71
N CYS A 87 -25.46 23.94 4.52
CA CYS A 87 -24.20 24.26 3.86
C CYS A 87 -24.23 25.69 3.32
N VAL A 88 -23.41 26.57 3.88
CA VAL A 88 -23.34 28.00 3.56
C VAL A 88 -22.19 28.35 2.60
N ALA A 89 -21.18 27.50 2.52
CA ALA A 89 -20.09 27.66 1.56
C ALA A 89 -19.43 26.30 1.26
N GLU A 90 -18.76 26.19 0.11
CA GLU A 90 -17.99 25.01 -0.29
C GLU A 90 -16.67 25.43 -0.89
N ALA A 91 -15.56 24.80 -0.45
CA ALA A 91 -14.25 25.07 -1.00
C ALA A 91 -13.91 24.12 -2.14
N GLN A 92 -13.13 24.61 -3.12
CA GLN A 92 -12.72 23.86 -4.32
C GLN A 92 -11.24 24.09 -4.62
N GLY A 93 -10.66 23.19 -5.44
CA GLY A 93 -9.28 23.30 -5.87
C GLY A 93 -8.26 23.01 -4.77
N GLY A 94 -7.08 23.56 -4.91
CA GLY A 94 -5.89 23.34 -4.08
C GLY A 94 -4.84 22.56 -4.82
N GLY A 95 -3.61 22.65 -4.35
CA GLY A 95 -2.41 22.01 -4.92
C GLY A 95 -1.16 22.74 -4.45
N PHE A 96 0.02 22.27 -4.80
CA PHE A 96 1.26 22.95 -4.38
C PHE A 96 1.42 24.36 -4.98
N TYR A 97 0.84 24.61 -6.14
CA TYR A 97 0.95 25.91 -6.84
C TYR A 97 -0.41 26.59 -7.00
N THR A 98 -1.49 25.95 -6.60
CA THR A 98 -2.86 26.45 -6.73
C THR A 98 -3.49 26.59 -5.35
N ARG A 99 -3.88 27.82 -4.98
CA ARG A 99 -4.58 28.09 -3.73
C ARG A 99 -6.02 27.57 -3.85
N PRO A 100 -6.58 26.89 -2.82
CA PRO A 100 -7.99 26.57 -2.80
C PRO A 100 -8.84 27.85 -2.72
N VAL A 101 -10.01 27.81 -3.32
CA VAL A 101 -10.97 28.92 -3.32
C VAL A 101 -12.27 28.47 -2.67
N ILE A 102 -12.98 29.40 -2.03
CA ILE A 102 -14.29 29.15 -1.42
C ILE A 102 -15.39 29.75 -2.28
N GLN A 103 -16.46 28.99 -2.49
CA GLN A 103 -17.69 29.43 -3.12
C GLN A 103 -18.77 29.55 -2.05
N ARG A 104 -19.30 30.75 -1.90
CA ARG A 104 -20.48 31.01 -1.04
C ARG A 104 -21.72 30.39 -1.68
N LEU A 105 -22.59 29.81 -0.87
CA LEU A 105 -23.88 29.26 -1.27
C LEU A 105 -25.07 30.10 -0.75
N THR A 106 -24.75 31.15 -0.01
CA THR A 106 -25.75 32.19 0.44
C THR A 106 -25.20 33.55 0.13
N GLU A 107 -26.11 34.48 -0.25
CA GLU A 107 -25.82 35.91 -0.45
C GLU A 107 -25.95 36.69 0.86
N GLU A 108 -26.51 36.10 1.91
CA GLU A 108 -26.66 36.74 3.21
C GLU A 108 -25.29 37.00 3.85
N ARG A 109 -25.16 38.16 4.49
CA ARG A 109 -24.05 38.49 5.36
C ARG A 109 -24.26 37.81 6.71
N LEU A 110 -23.61 36.64 6.86
CA LEU A 110 -23.76 35.85 8.07
C LEU A 110 -23.08 36.51 9.26
N GLN A 111 -23.76 36.45 10.40
CA GLN A 111 -23.25 36.89 11.71
C GLN A 111 -22.79 35.62 12.48
N LEU A 112 -21.50 35.30 12.40
CA LEU A 112 -20.98 34.15 13.11
C LEU A 112 -20.61 34.52 14.55
N LYS A 113 -20.84 33.61 15.46
CA LYS A 113 -20.48 33.73 16.87
C LYS A 113 -19.74 32.51 17.35
N PRO A 114 -18.94 32.60 18.44
CA PRO A 114 -18.29 31.46 19.02
C PRO A 114 -19.30 30.36 19.38
N ILE A 115 -18.97 29.14 19.00
CA ILE A 115 -19.76 27.96 19.37
C ILE A 115 -19.58 27.71 20.88
N ASP A 116 -20.70 27.51 21.60
CA ASP A 116 -20.69 27.16 23.02
C ASP A 116 -20.21 25.70 23.18
N THR A 117 -18.91 25.55 23.45
CA THR A 117 -18.27 24.23 23.60
C THR A 117 -18.70 23.50 24.87
N GLU A 118 -19.04 24.22 25.93
CA GLU A 118 -19.60 23.61 27.15
C GLU A 118 -20.99 23.05 26.87
N ARG A 119 -21.83 23.81 26.20
CA ARG A 119 -23.16 23.35 25.78
C ARG A 119 -23.09 22.15 24.85
N LEU A 120 -22.16 22.17 23.88
CA LEU A 120 -21.90 21.03 22.98
C LEU A 120 -21.59 19.76 23.79
N TYR A 121 -20.73 19.87 24.81
CA TYR A 121 -20.42 18.73 25.65
C TYR A 121 -21.60 18.27 26.50
N GLU A 122 -22.32 19.19 27.18
CA GLU A 122 -23.44 18.82 28.04
C GLU A 122 -24.55 18.07 27.29
N VAL A 123 -24.82 18.45 26.03
CA VAL A 123 -25.76 17.72 25.16
C VAL A 123 -25.28 16.26 24.87
N ASN A 124 -23.98 16.03 24.86
CA ASN A 124 -23.36 14.76 24.51
C ASN A 124 -22.75 14.01 25.70
N LYS A 125 -22.87 14.52 26.92
CA LYS A 125 -22.17 14.12 28.11
C LYS A 125 -22.26 12.61 28.42
N ALA A 126 -23.45 12.04 28.34
CA ALA A 126 -23.65 10.64 28.68
C ALA A 126 -22.86 9.69 27.76
N LEU A 127 -22.87 9.97 26.44
CA LEU A 127 -22.11 9.19 25.47
C LEU A 127 -20.62 9.42 25.62
N MET A 128 -20.19 10.66 25.77
CA MET A 128 -18.77 11.01 25.90
C MET A 128 -18.12 10.39 27.15
N LEU A 129 -18.81 10.44 28.29
CA LEU A 129 -18.34 9.75 29.51
C LEU A 129 -18.23 8.24 29.31
N SER A 130 -19.21 7.63 28.63
CA SER A 130 -19.16 6.18 28.34
C SER A 130 -17.98 5.81 27.44
N LEU A 131 -17.70 6.62 26.41
CA LEU A 131 -16.57 6.40 25.48
C LEU A 131 -15.23 6.56 26.19
N GLU A 132 -15.11 7.61 27.01
CA GLU A 132 -13.90 7.85 27.81
C GLU A 132 -13.63 6.71 28.79
N GLN A 133 -14.63 6.31 29.57
CA GLN A 133 -14.51 5.22 30.54
C GLN A 133 -14.12 3.90 29.87
N LYS A 134 -14.73 3.58 28.72
CA LYS A 134 -14.39 2.38 27.94
C LYS A 134 -12.94 2.41 27.44
N ALA A 135 -12.49 3.56 26.93
CA ALA A 135 -11.13 3.70 26.44
C ALA A 135 -10.09 3.60 27.59
N VAL A 136 -10.35 4.24 28.72
CA VAL A 136 -9.51 4.16 29.91
C VAL A 136 -9.45 2.74 30.44
N ALA A 137 -10.61 2.07 30.62
CA ALA A 137 -10.66 0.68 31.08
C ALA A 137 -9.93 -0.26 30.12
N PHE A 138 -10.07 -0.06 28.82
CA PHE A 138 -9.38 -0.88 27.82
C PHE A 138 -7.86 -0.69 27.89
N ILE A 139 -7.35 0.54 28.08
CA ILE A 139 -5.92 0.79 28.28
C ILE A 139 -5.44 0.06 29.54
N GLN A 140 -6.16 0.14 30.65
CA GLN A 140 -5.83 -0.52 31.91
C GLN A 140 -5.81 -2.04 31.80
N GLU A 141 -6.83 -2.61 31.17
CA GLU A 141 -6.92 -4.05 30.90
C GLU A 141 -5.73 -4.57 30.07
N GLN A 142 -5.39 -3.87 28.98
CA GLN A 142 -4.25 -4.26 28.16
C GLN A 142 -2.91 -4.05 28.89
N HIS A 143 -2.80 -3.01 29.69
CA HIS A 143 -1.62 -2.79 30.52
C HIS A 143 -1.43 -3.95 31.55
N GLU A 144 -2.47 -4.30 32.30
CA GLU A 144 -2.40 -5.40 33.27
C GLU A 144 -2.10 -6.76 32.63
N HIS A 145 -2.67 -7.00 31.44
CA HIS A 145 -2.46 -8.24 30.69
C HIS A 145 -0.98 -8.39 30.28
N TYR A 146 -0.46 -7.43 29.54
CA TYR A 146 0.89 -7.52 28.97
C TYR A 146 2.02 -7.19 29.98
N LEU A 147 1.72 -6.52 31.07
CA LEU A 147 2.69 -6.31 32.16
C LEU A 147 3.16 -7.66 32.74
N LYS A 148 2.24 -8.60 32.93
CA LYS A 148 2.54 -9.97 33.41
C LYS A 148 3.46 -10.75 32.43
N GLU A 149 3.43 -10.41 31.18
CA GLU A 149 4.28 -11.00 30.12
C GLU A 149 5.62 -10.27 29.92
N GLY A 150 5.86 -9.21 30.70
CA GLY A 150 7.10 -8.44 30.68
C GLY A 150 7.27 -7.50 29.49
N PHE A 151 6.15 -7.00 28.94
CA PHE A 151 6.15 -5.98 27.91
C PHE A 151 6.42 -4.59 28.50
N ALA A 152 7.08 -3.73 27.73
CA ALA A 152 7.14 -2.30 27.98
C ALA A 152 5.97 -1.58 27.30
N PHE A 153 5.55 -0.43 27.81
CA PHE A 153 4.41 0.31 27.29
C PHE A 153 4.84 1.64 26.69
N VAL A 154 4.25 1.97 25.54
CA VAL A 154 4.58 3.14 24.75
C VAL A 154 3.30 3.80 24.24
N CYS A 155 3.13 5.10 24.50
CA CYS A 155 2.15 5.92 23.81
C CYS A 155 2.81 6.52 22.56
N ALA A 156 2.33 6.15 21.37
CA ALA A 156 2.81 6.71 20.12
C ALA A 156 2.25 8.12 19.91
N PHE A 157 3.13 9.10 19.90
CA PHE A 157 2.78 10.50 19.83
C PHE A 157 3.21 11.14 18.52
N SER A 158 2.37 11.95 17.91
CA SER A 158 2.65 12.62 16.63
C SER A 158 2.35 14.12 16.63
N GLY A 159 1.90 14.69 17.74
CA GLY A 159 1.44 16.09 17.82
C GLY A 159 0.13 16.36 17.08
N GLY A 160 -0.54 15.33 16.55
CA GLY A 160 -1.84 15.42 15.94
C GLY A 160 -2.98 15.17 16.93
N LYS A 161 -4.21 15.60 16.58
CA LYS A 161 -5.41 15.54 17.42
C LYS A 161 -5.67 14.15 18.03
N ASP A 162 -5.52 13.10 17.24
CA ASP A 162 -5.79 11.73 17.66
C ASP A 162 -4.77 11.26 18.71
N SER A 163 -3.49 11.58 18.52
CA SER A 163 -2.43 11.24 19.50
C SER A 163 -2.47 12.10 20.77
N LEU A 164 -3.00 13.30 20.70
CA LEU A 164 -3.23 14.15 21.87
C LEU A 164 -4.35 13.60 22.77
N VAL A 165 -5.47 13.18 22.16
CA VAL A 165 -6.56 12.51 22.88
C VAL A 165 -6.07 11.18 23.47
N LEU A 166 -5.33 10.39 22.70
CA LEU A 166 -4.74 9.16 23.21
C LEU A 166 -3.83 9.39 24.42
N LEU A 167 -2.97 10.40 24.36
CA LEU A 167 -2.06 10.72 25.47
C LEU A 167 -2.84 11.13 26.73
N ASP A 168 -3.89 11.93 26.59
CA ASP A 168 -4.77 12.33 27.71
C ASP A 168 -5.47 11.10 28.32
N LEU A 169 -5.93 10.17 27.50
CA LEU A 169 -6.55 8.91 27.97
C LEU A 169 -5.52 8.01 28.66
N CYS A 170 -4.30 7.89 28.12
CA CYS A 170 -3.21 7.17 28.78
C CYS A 170 -2.85 7.81 30.14
N ALA A 171 -2.85 9.15 30.21
CA ALA A 171 -2.60 9.91 31.43
C ALA A 171 -3.66 9.69 32.50
N LYS A 172 -4.90 9.37 32.13
CA LYS A 172 -5.99 9.01 33.04
C LYS A 172 -5.96 7.53 33.43
N ALA A 173 -5.39 6.68 32.60
CA ALA A 173 -5.42 5.24 32.77
C ALA A 173 -4.21 4.69 33.53
N LEU A 174 -3.02 5.29 33.34
CA LEU A 174 -1.72 4.73 33.76
C LEU A 174 -0.92 5.73 34.60
N ALA A 175 -0.04 5.20 35.47
CA ALA A 175 0.92 6.03 36.19
C ALA A 175 2.05 6.51 35.26
N PRO A 176 2.69 7.66 35.54
CA PRO A 176 3.74 8.23 34.70
C PRO A 176 4.95 7.32 34.44
N GLU A 177 5.26 6.45 35.40
CA GLU A 177 6.35 5.48 35.34
C GLU A 177 6.04 4.25 34.50
N ASP A 178 4.77 3.99 34.17
CA ASP A 178 4.34 2.75 33.52
C ASP A 178 4.54 2.81 32.02
N PHE A 179 4.70 3.99 31.40
CA PHE A 179 4.85 4.10 29.96
C PHE A 179 5.77 5.23 29.50
N TYR A 180 6.22 5.12 28.28
CA TYR A 180 6.97 6.14 27.56
C TYR A 180 6.08 6.83 26.53
N VAL A 181 6.25 8.14 26.32
CA VAL A 181 5.65 8.88 25.21
C VAL A 181 6.69 9.02 24.13
N VAL A 182 6.52 8.35 22.98
CA VAL A 182 7.51 8.36 21.89
C VAL A 182 7.01 9.19 20.73
N PHE A 183 7.70 10.30 20.50
CA PHE A 183 7.52 11.15 19.32
C PHE A 183 8.46 10.73 18.21
N SER A 184 7.89 10.31 17.06
CA SER A 184 8.68 9.94 15.88
C SER A 184 8.90 11.19 15.02
N ASN A 185 10.00 11.89 15.27
CA ASN A 185 10.41 13.08 14.51
C ASN A 185 11.06 12.65 13.20
N THR A 186 10.38 12.90 12.08
CA THR A 186 10.90 12.60 10.74
C THR A 186 11.79 13.70 10.19
N GLY A 187 11.84 14.85 10.85
CA GLY A 187 12.49 16.08 10.36
C GLY A 187 11.72 16.76 9.22
N MET A 188 10.50 16.27 8.94
CA MET A 188 9.60 16.82 7.92
C MET A 188 8.27 17.30 8.51
N GLU A 189 8.17 17.47 9.80
CA GLU A 189 7.01 18.01 10.50
C GLU A 189 6.90 19.51 10.26
N LEU A 190 5.64 20.01 10.20
CA LEU A 190 5.37 21.44 10.22
C LEU A 190 5.85 22.04 11.55
N SER A 191 6.32 23.28 11.56
CA SER A 191 6.76 23.99 12.76
C SER A 191 5.69 23.98 13.87
N ASP A 192 4.41 24.09 13.52
CA ASP A 192 3.32 24.03 14.49
C ASP A 192 3.12 22.63 15.10
N THR A 193 3.56 21.57 14.40
CA THR A 193 3.60 20.24 15.01
C THR A 193 4.67 20.15 16.09
N LEU A 194 5.84 20.73 15.87
CA LEU A 194 6.89 20.77 16.88
C LEU A 194 6.48 21.60 18.08
N LYS A 195 5.80 22.73 17.86
CA LYS A 195 5.22 23.55 18.95
C LYS A 195 4.16 22.77 19.75
N ALA A 196 3.32 21.96 19.06
CA ALA A 196 2.32 21.12 19.74
C ALA A 196 2.98 20.03 20.59
N VAL A 197 4.09 19.45 20.11
CA VAL A 197 4.90 18.50 20.91
C VAL A 197 5.46 19.18 22.16
N ASP A 198 6.01 20.37 22.05
CA ASP A 198 6.55 21.13 23.19
C ASP A 198 5.44 21.56 24.16
N ALA A 199 4.27 21.93 23.66
CA ALA A 199 3.11 22.22 24.48
C ALA A 199 2.63 20.97 25.26
N ALA A 200 2.65 19.81 24.64
CA ALA A 200 2.31 18.55 25.28
C ALA A 200 3.32 18.22 26.40
N LYS A 201 4.62 18.38 26.16
CA LYS A 201 5.67 18.21 27.22
C LYS A 201 5.42 19.15 28.42
N LYS A 202 4.99 20.39 28.16
CA LYS A 202 4.67 21.35 29.23
C LYS A 202 3.39 21.00 29.99
N ARG A 203 2.38 20.45 29.31
CA ARG A 203 1.11 20.05 29.92
C ARG A 203 1.29 18.80 30.79
N TRP A 204 2.12 17.87 30.40
CA TRP A 204 2.38 16.61 31.08
C TRP A 204 3.85 16.43 31.44
N PRO A 205 4.43 17.30 32.29
CA PRO A 205 5.87 17.29 32.61
C PRO A 205 6.31 16.04 33.37
N GLN A 206 5.36 15.30 33.95
CA GLN A 206 5.60 14.06 34.68
C GLN A 206 5.88 12.85 33.78
N PHE A 207 5.53 12.92 32.47
CA PHE A 207 5.74 11.79 31.56
C PHE A 207 7.12 11.79 30.92
N ARG A 208 7.60 10.60 30.61
CA ARG A 208 8.87 10.38 29.93
C ARG A 208 8.70 10.53 28.41
N PHE A 209 8.93 11.75 27.91
CA PHE A 209 8.91 12.01 26.48
C PHE A 209 10.24 11.66 25.86
N GLU A 210 10.20 10.77 24.88
CA GLU A 210 11.34 10.32 24.09
C GLU A 210 11.18 10.73 22.63
N GLU A 211 12.26 11.18 22.01
CA GLU A 211 12.26 11.55 20.59
C GLU A 211 13.02 10.49 19.79
N ALA A 212 12.35 9.95 18.80
CA ALA A 212 12.93 9.04 17.81
C ALA A 212 13.20 9.79 16.50
N LYS A 213 14.44 10.18 16.28
CA LYS A 213 14.88 10.88 15.06
C LYS A 213 15.89 10.04 14.28
N SER A 214 15.80 10.07 12.94
CA SER A 214 16.76 9.42 12.05
C SER A 214 18.14 10.10 12.16
N HIS A 215 19.19 9.32 11.97
CA HIS A 215 20.55 9.84 11.81
C HIS A 215 20.75 10.49 10.43
N MET A 216 19.84 10.21 9.46
CA MET A 216 19.86 10.81 8.14
C MET A 216 18.97 12.06 8.14
N GLU A 217 19.48 13.17 7.67
CA GLU A 217 18.67 14.37 7.46
C GLU A 217 17.71 14.16 6.27
N PRO A 218 16.46 14.65 6.34
CA PRO A 218 15.46 14.39 5.32
C PRO A 218 15.88 14.78 3.90
N THR A 219 16.51 15.95 3.74
CA THR A 219 16.96 16.45 2.44
C THR A 219 18.04 15.58 1.83
N GLU A 220 18.98 15.10 2.63
CA GLU A 220 20.04 14.17 2.22
C GLU A 220 19.44 12.81 1.85
N ALA A 221 18.51 12.32 2.67
CA ALA A 221 17.80 11.08 2.38
C ALA A 221 17.01 11.18 1.06
N TRP A 222 16.42 12.34 0.75
CA TRP A 222 15.73 12.55 -0.53
C TRP A 222 16.71 12.57 -1.72
N ASP A 223 17.95 13.01 -1.54
CA ASP A 223 18.98 12.92 -2.58
C ASP A 223 19.38 11.46 -2.83
N LEU A 224 19.53 10.66 -1.77
CA LEU A 224 19.91 9.26 -1.87
C LEU A 224 18.80 8.36 -2.43
N PHE A 225 17.55 8.58 -2.00
CA PHE A 225 16.41 7.73 -2.37
C PHE A 225 15.56 8.34 -3.50
N GLY A 226 15.66 9.62 -3.76
CA GLY A 226 14.71 10.38 -4.57
C GLY A 226 13.38 10.65 -3.86
N PRO A 227 12.48 11.49 -4.42
CA PRO A 227 11.19 11.79 -3.82
C PRO A 227 10.39 10.51 -3.52
N PRO A 228 9.73 10.40 -2.34
CA PRO A 228 8.91 9.23 -2.05
C PRO A 228 7.68 9.18 -2.96
N GLY A 229 7.21 7.98 -3.30
CA GLY A 229 5.97 7.76 -4.03
C GLY A 229 4.94 7.04 -3.18
N ARG A 230 3.68 6.99 -3.62
CA ARG A 230 2.58 6.28 -2.93
C ARG A 230 2.92 4.82 -2.65
N ARG A 231 3.67 4.17 -3.54
CA ARG A 231 4.17 2.78 -3.40
C ARG A 231 5.62 2.68 -2.94
N MET A 232 6.37 3.76 -3.01
CA MET A 232 7.77 3.82 -2.60
C MET A 232 7.94 4.72 -1.38
N ARG A 233 7.32 4.33 -0.27
CA ARG A 233 7.32 5.07 0.99
C ARG A 233 8.55 4.77 1.84
N TRP A 234 9.73 4.85 1.25
CA TRP A 234 10.98 4.63 1.95
C TRP A 234 11.13 5.57 3.16
N CYS A 235 10.60 6.81 3.05
CA CYS A 235 10.63 7.81 4.13
C CYS A 235 9.94 7.31 5.41
N CYS A 236 8.80 6.61 5.30
CA CYS A 236 8.13 6.01 6.45
C CYS A 236 8.99 4.93 7.14
N ALA A 237 9.81 4.19 6.37
CA ALA A 237 10.75 3.23 6.95
C ALA A 237 11.96 3.91 7.58
N VAL A 238 12.68 4.74 6.82
CA VAL A 238 13.99 5.29 7.19
C VAL A 238 13.90 6.43 8.20
N LEU A 239 12.90 7.32 8.04
CA LEU A 239 12.76 8.51 8.89
C LEU A 239 11.77 8.31 10.05
N LYS A 240 11.00 7.21 10.08
CA LYS A 240 10.02 6.97 11.13
C LYS A 240 10.20 5.63 11.82
N SER A 241 10.00 4.51 11.10
CA SER A 241 9.96 3.19 11.75
C SER A 241 11.32 2.75 12.28
N VAL A 242 12.39 2.93 11.50
CA VAL A 242 13.75 2.57 11.90
C VAL A 242 14.19 3.33 13.17
N PRO A 243 14.14 4.68 13.21
CA PRO A 243 14.52 5.41 14.42
C PRO A 243 13.62 5.09 15.63
N THR A 244 12.33 4.84 15.42
CA THR A 244 11.43 4.43 16.50
C THR A 244 11.85 3.11 17.11
N ILE A 245 12.17 2.09 16.30
CA ILE A 245 12.62 0.78 16.80
C ILE A 245 13.97 0.92 17.52
N LEU A 246 14.91 1.71 16.97
CA LEU A 246 16.20 1.95 17.60
C LEU A 246 16.04 2.66 18.95
N LYS A 247 15.19 3.68 19.04
CA LYS A 247 14.88 4.38 20.29
C LYS A 247 14.24 3.43 21.32
N LEU A 248 13.30 2.59 20.90
CA LEU A 248 12.71 1.58 21.77
C LEU A 248 13.76 0.59 22.30
N ARG A 249 14.69 0.14 21.46
CA ARG A 249 15.82 -0.71 21.93
C ARG A 249 16.70 0.00 22.97
N GLU A 250 16.96 1.29 22.74
CA GLU A 250 17.73 2.13 23.67
C GLU A 250 17.04 2.24 25.03
N ILE A 251 15.78 2.67 25.08
CA ILE A 251 15.05 2.91 26.33
C ILE A 251 14.71 1.61 27.09
N ILE A 252 14.46 0.52 26.38
CA ILE A 252 14.15 -0.78 27.00
C ILE A 252 15.43 -1.55 27.34
N GLY A 253 16.55 -1.21 26.73
CA GLY A 253 17.84 -1.87 26.94
C GLY A 253 17.93 -3.29 26.38
N LYS A 254 17.05 -3.67 25.45
CA LYS A 254 16.98 -5.01 24.86
C LYS A 254 16.88 -4.95 23.33
N TYR A 255 17.58 -5.84 22.66
CA TYR A 255 17.49 -5.99 21.19
C TYR A 255 16.14 -6.56 20.74
N ASN A 256 15.69 -7.57 21.45
CA ASN A 256 14.38 -8.18 21.23
C ASN A 256 13.34 -7.41 22.04
N ILE A 257 12.70 -6.45 21.40
CA ILE A 257 11.73 -5.57 22.05
C ILE A 257 10.42 -6.32 22.21
N LYS A 258 9.93 -6.41 23.46
CA LYS A 258 8.54 -6.70 23.77
C LYS A 258 7.89 -5.38 24.16
N ALA A 259 7.04 -4.84 23.31
CA ALA A 259 6.40 -3.55 23.57
C ALA A 259 4.93 -3.54 23.14
N VAL A 260 4.08 -3.03 24.02
CA VAL A 260 2.72 -2.60 23.70
C VAL A 260 2.79 -1.14 23.29
N VAL A 261 2.31 -0.84 22.10
CA VAL A 261 2.24 0.51 21.56
C VAL A 261 0.78 0.93 21.49
N PHE A 262 0.37 1.82 22.38
CA PHE A 262 -0.91 2.51 22.26
C PHE A 262 -0.82 3.52 21.12
N ASP A 263 -1.74 3.43 20.16
CA ASP A 263 -1.78 4.32 19.01
C ASP A 263 -3.17 4.93 18.79
N GLY A 264 -3.19 6.12 18.19
CA GLY A 264 -4.41 6.88 17.89
C GLY A 264 -5.02 6.55 16.53
N VAL A 265 -4.90 5.31 16.06
CA VAL A 265 -5.51 4.87 14.79
C VAL A 265 -7.02 4.79 14.94
N ARG A 266 -7.76 5.37 13.95
CA ARG A 266 -9.23 5.32 13.91
C ARG A 266 -9.74 4.68 12.62
N ALA A 267 -10.81 3.91 12.75
CA ALA A 267 -11.48 3.24 11.63
C ALA A 267 -11.97 4.22 10.56
N GLU A 268 -12.46 5.40 10.97
CA GLU A 268 -13.00 6.43 10.08
C GLU A 268 -11.95 7.02 9.11
N GLU A 269 -10.66 6.96 9.45
CA GLU A 269 -9.61 7.59 8.65
C GLU A 269 -9.41 6.97 7.25
N SER A 270 -9.74 5.69 7.07
CA SER A 270 -9.68 5.03 5.75
C SER A 270 -10.31 3.64 5.78
N ALA A 271 -10.78 3.16 4.61
CA ALA A 271 -11.29 1.80 4.43
C ALA A 271 -10.28 0.70 4.84
N ARG A 272 -8.97 0.96 4.73
CA ARG A 272 -7.94 0.05 5.20
C ARG A 272 -7.89 0.00 6.73
N ARG A 273 -7.94 1.18 7.40
CA ARG A 273 -7.88 1.24 8.87
C ARG A 273 -9.16 0.70 9.51
N ALA A 274 -10.30 0.83 8.85
CA ALA A 274 -11.55 0.23 9.28
C ALA A 274 -11.49 -1.30 9.43
N LYS A 275 -10.57 -1.95 8.73
CA LYS A 275 -10.35 -3.41 8.79
C LYS A 275 -9.35 -3.83 9.88
N TYR A 276 -8.78 -2.89 10.62
CA TYR A 276 -7.85 -3.23 11.70
C TYR A 276 -8.62 -3.68 12.94
N ASN A 277 -8.04 -4.58 13.70
CA ASN A 277 -8.51 -4.93 15.01
C ASN A 277 -8.05 -3.88 16.05
N ASP A 278 -8.77 -3.75 17.13
CA ASP A 278 -8.40 -2.86 18.25
C ASP A 278 -7.04 -3.27 18.86
N ILE A 279 -6.67 -4.54 18.70
CA ILE A 279 -5.36 -5.12 19.08
C ILE A 279 -4.77 -5.79 17.84
N SER A 280 -3.52 -5.51 17.51
CA SER A 280 -2.78 -6.09 16.39
C SER A 280 -1.40 -6.55 16.85
N GLU A 281 -1.09 -7.82 16.72
CA GLU A 281 0.20 -8.40 17.06
C GLU A 281 1.11 -8.50 15.83
N GLY A 282 2.41 -8.24 16.01
CA GLY A 282 3.43 -8.45 14.98
C GLY A 282 3.36 -7.57 13.74
N ALA A 283 2.47 -6.56 13.70
CA ALA A 283 2.23 -5.77 12.49
C ALA A 283 3.43 -4.93 12.01
N LYS A 284 4.30 -4.49 12.92
CA LYS A 284 5.49 -3.70 12.61
C LYS A 284 6.79 -4.37 13.05
N ASN A 285 6.74 -5.12 14.11
CA ASN A 285 7.84 -5.91 14.64
C ASN A 285 7.21 -7.17 15.28
N ILE A 286 7.85 -8.31 15.17
CA ILE A 286 7.32 -9.61 15.59
C ILE A 286 6.85 -9.66 17.05
N ASN A 287 7.45 -8.85 17.93
CA ASN A 287 7.12 -8.78 19.36
C ASN A 287 6.48 -7.44 19.74
N GLN A 288 5.93 -6.71 18.79
CA GLN A 288 5.20 -5.48 19.06
C GLN A 288 3.70 -5.73 18.97
N VAL A 289 2.99 -5.34 20.01
CA VAL A 289 1.53 -5.32 20.04
C VAL A 289 1.07 -3.88 19.89
N ASN A 290 0.22 -3.62 18.92
CA ASN A 290 -0.44 -2.33 18.76
C ASN A 290 -1.83 -2.40 19.38
N VAL A 291 -2.15 -1.44 20.25
CA VAL A 291 -3.44 -1.27 20.90
C VAL A 291 -4.00 0.10 20.52
N SER A 292 -5.21 0.13 19.97
CA SER A 292 -5.86 1.34 19.44
C SER A 292 -7.12 1.67 20.25
N PRO A 293 -7.02 2.34 21.41
CA PRO A 293 -8.15 2.55 22.34
C PRO A 293 -9.28 3.41 21.76
N ILE A 294 -8.97 4.27 20.80
CA ILE A 294 -9.93 5.17 20.14
C ILE A 294 -10.26 4.71 18.71
N HIS A 295 -9.99 3.44 18.36
CA HIS A 295 -10.19 2.94 17.01
C HIS A 295 -11.60 3.15 16.49
N LYS A 296 -12.58 3.01 17.35
CA LYS A 296 -14.01 3.15 17.00
C LYS A 296 -14.55 4.57 17.15
N TRP A 297 -13.75 5.53 17.59
CA TRP A 297 -14.21 6.91 17.71
C TRP A 297 -14.30 7.58 16.34
N ASN A 298 -15.37 8.35 16.11
CA ASN A 298 -15.50 9.22 14.96
C ASN A 298 -14.91 10.61 15.25
N THR A 299 -14.84 11.44 14.23
CA THR A 299 -14.21 12.78 14.34
C THR A 299 -15.06 13.74 15.19
N ALA A 300 -16.38 13.61 15.21
CA ALA A 300 -17.26 14.42 16.04
C ALA A 300 -17.05 14.14 17.55
N GLU A 301 -16.94 12.87 17.91
CA GLU A 301 -16.60 12.41 19.27
C GLU A 301 -15.23 12.95 19.69
N LEU A 302 -14.25 12.84 18.79
CA LEU A 302 -12.89 13.32 19.03
C LEU A 302 -12.84 14.82 19.31
N TYR A 303 -13.49 15.66 18.49
CA TYR A 303 -13.49 17.10 18.71
C TYR A 303 -14.34 17.51 19.92
N CYS A 304 -15.44 16.82 20.21
CA CYS A 304 -16.20 17.05 21.43
C CYS A 304 -15.29 16.82 22.68
N TYR A 305 -14.46 15.78 22.65
CA TYR A 305 -13.47 15.52 23.72
C TYR A 305 -12.40 16.61 23.82
N ILE A 306 -11.79 16.99 22.68
CA ILE A 306 -10.72 18.01 22.62
C ILE A 306 -11.21 19.33 23.18
N LEU A 307 -12.40 19.78 22.72
CA LEU A 307 -12.98 21.06 23.12
C LEU A 307 -13.34 21.06 24.61
N LYS A 308 -13.91 19.99 25.13
CA LYS A 308 -14.25 19.86 26.55
C LYS A 308 -13.05 19.96 27.47
N TYR A 309 -11.99 19.22 27.18
CA TYR A 309 -10.83 19.17 28.08
C TYR A 309 -9.78 20.23 27.78
N GLY A 310 -10.07 21.16 26.86
CA GLY A 310 -9.15 22.23 26.47
C GLY A 310 -7.78 21.65 26.06
N ILE A 311 -7.80 20.52 25.33
CA ILE A 311 -6.57 19.93 24.83
C ILE A 311 -6.01 20.85 23.77
N LEU A 312 -4.77 21.31 23.97
CA LEU A 312 -4.08 22.20 23.05
C LEU A 312 -3.96 21.54 21.69
N MET A 313 -4.80 21.95 20.77
CA MET A 313 -4.83 21.48 19.41
C MET A 313 -3.68 22.12 18.62
N ASN A 314 -3.01 21.33 17.78
CA ASN A 314 -2.00 21.83 16.86
C ASN A 314 -2.60 22.98 16.01
N ALA A 315 -1.92 24.12 15.96
CA ALA A 315 -2.42 25.33 15.30
C ALA A 315 -2.73 25.11 13.80
N ALA A 316 -2.07 24.15 13.16
CA ALA A 316 -2.34 23.80 11.77
C ALA A 316 -3.82 23.37 11.50
N TYR A 317 -4.53 22.85 12.53
CA TYR A 317 -5.96 22.55 12.39
C TYR A 317 -6.84 23.81 12.33
N ARG A 318 -6.39 24.89 12.97
CA ARG A 318 -7.09 26.18 12.93
C ARG A 318 -7.01 26.83 11.53
N LEU A 319 -5.97 26.48 10.78
CA LEU A 319 -5.77 26.93 9.39
C LEU A 319 -6.55 26.11 8.35
N GLY A 320 -7.34 25.12 8.78
CA GLY A 320 -8.16 24.28 7.89
C GLY A 320 -7.53 22.95 7.51
N LEU A 321 -6.37 22.59 8.06
CA LEU A 321 -5.83 21.24 7.89
C LEU A 321 -6.66 20.24 8.73
N PHE A 322 -7.09 19.15 8.12
CA PHE A 322 -7.87 18.10 8.78
C PHE A 322 -7.00 16.96 9.32
N ARG A 323 -5.75 16.89 8.88
CA ARG A 323 -4.70 15.97 9.33
C ARG A 323 -3.38 16.70 9.41
N VAL A 324 -2.55 16.29 10.35
CA VAL A 324 -1.17 16.76 10.47
C VAL A 324 -0.25 15.60 10.08
N GLY A 325 0.81 15.89 9.32
CA GLY A 325 1.76 14.91 8.81
C GLY A 325 2.99 15.59 8.22
N CYS A 326 3.78 14.84 7.45
CA CYS A 326 4.99 15.39 6.82
C CYS A 326 4.64 16.48 5.81
N MET A 327 5.45 17.54 5.74
CA MET A 327 5.32 18.73 4.88
C MET A 327 5.07 18.40 3.40
N VAL A 328 5.79 17.43 2.86
CA VAL A 328 5.64 16.95 1.48
C VAL A 328 5.44 15.44 1.51
N CYS A 329 4.20 15.01 1.32
CA CYS A 329 3.82 13.60 1.43
C CYS A 329 3.11 13.13 0.15
N PRO A 330 3.49 11.98 -0.43
CA PRO A 330 2.79 11.45 -1.59
C PRO A 330 1.34 11.02 -1.31
N LEU A 331 0.94 10.95 -0.04
CA LEU A 331 -0.42 10.60 0.39
C LEU A 331 -1.26 11.83 0.76
N SER A 332 -0.70 13.05 0.69
CA SER A 332 -1.46 14.28 0.93
C SER A 332 -2.52 14.51 -0.14
N SER A 333 -3.60 15.19 0.24
CA SER A 333 -4.62 15.68 -0.68
C SER A 333 -4.25 17.05 -1.24
N ASP A 334 -4.84 17.43 -2.35
CA ASP A 334 -4.64 18.76 -2.96
C ASP A 334 -5.05 19.90 -2.02
N TRP A 335 -6.11 19.68 -1.21
CA TRP A 335 -6.50 20.59 -0.15
C TRP A 335 -5.38 20.83 0.86
N TRP A 336 -4.79 19.74 1.34
CA TRP A 336 -3.68 19.80 2.30
C TRP A 336 -2.49 20.52 1.71
N ASP A 337 -2.11 20.14 0.47
CA ASP A 337 -0.97 20.74 -0.24
C ASP A 337 -1.16 22.24 -0.44
N GLY A 338 -2.38 22.69 -0.81
CA GLY A 338 -2.67 24.10 -1.05
C GLY A 338 -2.63 24.94 0.21
N ILE A 339 -3.21 24.47 1.31
CA ILE A 339 -3.18 25.18 2.60
C ILE A 339 -1.79 25.18 3.18
N ALA A 340 -1.15 24.00 3.26
CA ALA A 340 0.18 23.88 3.85
C ALA A 340 1.21 24.73 3.10
N ASN A 341 1.22 24.70 1.76
CA ASN A 341 2.17 25.51 0.99
C ASN A 341 1.91 27.02 1.10
N THR A 342 0.71 27.45 1.45
CA THR A 342 0.46 28.87 1.68
C THR A 342 1.05 29.33 3.02
N TYR A 343 0.86 28.56 4.09
CA TYR A 343 1.31 28.96 5.43
C TYR A 343 2.76 28.58 5.74
N TYR A 344 3.22 27.42 5.22
CA TYR A 344 4.54 26.84 5.51
C TYR A 344 5.45 26.78 4.28
N SER A 345 5.25 27.72 3.32
CA SER A 345 5.98 27.73 2.04
C SER A 345 7.50 27.70 2.19
N SER A 346 8.05 28.48 3.14
CA SER A 346 9.49 28.51 3.41
C SER A 346 10.03 27.16 3.90
N GLU A 347 9.26 26.45 4.72
CA GLU A 347 9.63 25.16 5.29
C GLU A 347 9.55 24.06 4.23
N MET A 348 8.53 24.10 3.36
CA MET A 348 8.29 23.11 2.32
C MET A 348 9.22 23.25 1.10
N LYS A 349 9.71 24.46 0.84
CA LYS A 349 10.50 24.81 -0.36
C LYS A 349 11.69 23.88 -0.62
N PRO A 350 12.51 23.47 0.37
CA PRO A 350 13.65 22.59 0.10
C PRO A 350 13.25 21.24 -0.50
N LEU A 351 12.17 20.63 0.01
CA LEU A 351 11.66 19.36 -0.49
C LEU A 351 10.90 19.50 -1.80
N LEU A 352 10.12 20.59 -1.97
CA LEU A 352 9.43 20.86 -3.25
C LEU A 352 10.43 21.07 -4.38
N LYS A 353 11.56 21.74 -4.12
CA LYS A 353 12.63 21.87 -5.12
C LYS A 353 13.16 20.51 -5.59
N LYS A 354 13.25 19.52 -4.70
CA LYS A 354 13.66 18.15 -5.08
C LYS A 354 12.60 17.45 -5.91
N VAL A 355 11.32 17.71 -5.64
CA VAL A 355 10.22 17.21 -6.48
C VAL A 355 10.28 17.84 -7.88
N GLU A 356 10.56 19.15 -7.97
CA GLU A 356 10.71 19.86 -9.24
C GLU A 356 11.88 19.29 -10.07
N GLN A 357 13.05 19.15 -9.46
CA GLN A 357 14.23 18.53 -10.09
C GLN A 357 13.96 17.11 -10.60
N TYR A 358 13.28 16.31 -9.79
CA TYR A 358 12.86 14.97 -10.21
C TYR A 358 11.88 15.02 -11.40
N ALA A 359 10.91 15.93 -11.37
CA ALA A 359 9.95 16.10 -12.43
C ALA A 359 10.60 16.53 -13.75
N GLU A 360 11.53 17.47 -13.70
CA GLU A 360 12.34 17.92 -14.85
C GLU A 360 13.14 16.77 -15.47
N ASN A 361 13.80 15.96 -14.65
CA ASN A 361 14.60 14.84 -15.12
C ASN A 361 13.76 13.66 -15.63
N SER A 362 12.59 13.45 -15.03
CA SER A 362 11.71 12.32 -15.38
C SER A 362 10.86 12.59 -16.62
N LYS A 363 10.47 13.84 -16.80
CA LYS A 363 9.65 14.32 -17.92
C LYS A 363 10.11 15.71 -18.36
N PRO A 364 10.93 15.81 -19.39
CA PRO A 364 11.26 17.08 -19.98
C PRO A 364 10.04 17.65 -20.72
N THR A 365 9.08 18.18 -19.96
CA THR A 365 7.91 18.89 -20.50
C THR A 365 7.96 20.34 -20.07
N LYS A 366 7.39 21.24 -20.87
CA LYS A 366 7.24 22.65 -20.52
C LYS A 366 6.28 22.88 -19.33
N GLU A 367 5.62 21.83 -18.80
CA GLU A 367 4.56 21.92 -17.80
C GLU A 367 4.91 21.15 -16.52
N VAL A 368 6.13 21.32 -15.99
CA VAL A 368 6.60 20.66 -14.75
C VAL A 368 5.65 20.89 -13.59
N LYS A 369 5.21 22.14 -13.38
CA LYS A 369 4.28 22.47 -12.27
C LYS A 369 2.97 21.73 -12.38
N LYS A 370 2.39 21.63 -13.58
CA LYS A 370 1.16 20.88 -13.82
C LYS A 370 1.35 19.39 -13.54
N TYR A 371 2.46 18.80 -13.99
CA TYR A 371 2.79 17.40 -13.69
C TYR A 371 2.87 17.15 -12.18
N ILE A 372 3.39 18.11 -11.41
CA ILE A 372 3.48 18.00 -9.94
C ILE A 372 2.09 18.11 -9.31
N GLU A 373 1.27 19.08 -9.74
CA GLU A 373 -0.09 19.26 -9.25
C GLU A 373 -1.01 18.09 -9.57
N ASP A 374 -0.90 17.52 -10.78
CA ASP A 374 -1.63 16.31 -11.18
C ASP A 374 -1.17 15.05 -10.40
N GLY A 375 -0.17 15.19 -9.50
CA GLY A 375 0.33 14.13 -8.64
C GLY A 375 1.21 13.11 -9.37
N GLY A 376 1.74 13.43 -10.55
CA GLY A 376 2.59 12.52 -11.32
C GLY A 376 3.81 12.03 -10.56
N TRP A 377 4.44 12.88 -9.76
CA TRP A 377 5.56 12.48 -8.90
C TRP A 377 5.13 11.51 -7.78
N LYS A 378 3.89 11.63 -7.27
CA LYS A 378 3.33 10.77 -6.21
C LYS A 378 3.18 9.32 -6.68
N ALA A 379 3.06 9.10 -8.00
CA ALA A 379 2.96 7.77 -8.62
C ALA A 379 4.32 7.10 -8.87
N ARG A 380 5.43 7.70 -8.45
CA ARG A 380 6.78 7.16 -8.62
C ARG A 380 6.91 5.74 -8.09
N MET A 381 7.48 4.84 -8.93
CA MET A 381 7.67 3.41 -8.61
C MET A 381 9.12 2.93 -8.68
N GLY A 382 10.05 3.74 -9.18
CA GLY A 382 11.46 3.36 -9.34
C GLY A 382 12.38 4.53 -9.59
N GLY A 383 13.62 4.24 -9.99
CA GLY A 383 14.71 5.20 -10.12
C GLY A 383 14.76 6.00 -11.42
N ARG A 384 13.74 5.92 -12.29
CA ARG A 384 13.73 6.71 -13.53
C ARG A 384 13.81 8.21 -13.22
N GLY A 385 14.66 8.91 -13.93
CA GLY A 385 14.93 10.36 -13.71
C GLY A 385 15.82 10.67 -12.50
N LEU A 386 16.35 9.65 -11.82
CA LEU A 386 17.30 9.82 -10.74
C LEU A 386 18.71 9.42 -11.20
N GLN A 387 19.71 10.13 -10.70
CA GLN A 387 21.10 9.75 -10.86
C GLN A 387 21.46 8.72 -9.77
N ASN A 388 21.85 7.51 -10.18
CA ASN A 388 22.20 6.42 -9.26
C ASN A 388 23.71 6.27 -9.03
N GLY A 389 24.50 7.30 -9.30
CA GLY A 389 25.95 7.31 -9.09
C GLY A 389 26.74 6.27 -9.91
N GLY A 390 26.11 5.63 -10.92
CA GLY A 390 26.76 4.61 -11.73
C GLY A 390 26.77 3.20 -11.11
N ASN A 391 26.30 3.05 -9.87
CA ASN A 391 26.20 1.74 -9.20
C ASN A 391 25.30 0.79 -9.98
N ARG A 392 25.82 -0.40 -10.28
CA ARG A 392 25.12 -1.41 -11.08
C ARG A 392 25.47 -2.82 -10.64
N VAL A 393 24.49 -3.67 -10.65
CA VAL A 393 24.65 -5.12 -10.46
C VAL A 393 24.27 -5.82 -11.77
N THR A 394 25.16 -6.63 -12.29
CA THR A 394 24.89 -7.47 -13.46
C THR A 394 25.03 -8.92 -13.07
N GLU A 395 24.03 -9.74 -13.37
CA GLU A 395 24.03 -11.17 -13.14
C GLU A 395 24.29 -11.92 -14.44
N GLN A 396 25.09 -12.96 -14.37
CA GLN A 396 25.37 -13.87 -15.49
C GLN A 396 25.35 -15.31 -14.99
N ILE A 397 24.68 -16.17 -15.74
CA ILE A 397 24.71 -17.63 -15.52
C ILE A 397 25.46 -18.24 -16.68
N GLN A 398 26.54 -18.94 -16.38
CA GLN A 398 27.37 -19.58 -17.40
C GLN A 398 27.73 -21.03 -16.97
N GLY A 399 27.19 -21.99 -17.69
CA GLY A 399 27.37 -23.42 -17.36
C GLY A 399 26.73 -23.78 -16.00
N ASN A 400 27.57 -24.11 -15.03
CA ASN A 400 27.14 -24.43 -13.66
C ASN A 400 27.55 -23.37 -12.63
N ALA A 401 27.79 -22.13 -13.08
CA ALA A 401 28.17 -21.02 -12.23
C ALA A 401 27.21 -19.83 -12.38
N ILE A 402 26.94 -19.15 -11.29
CA ILE A 402 26.28 -17.84 -11.25
C ILE A 402 27.29 -16.77 -10.83
N SER A 403 27.36 -15.70 -11.56
CA SER A 403 28.28 -14.58 -11.28
C SER A 403 27.54 -13.26 -11.15
N PHE A 404 27.97 -12.44 -10.21
CA PHE A 404 27.53 -11.07 -10.00
C PHE A 404 28.70 -10.12 -10.23
N THR A 405 28.56 -9.17 -11.15
CA THR A 405 29.48 -8.06 -11.31
C THR A 405 28.87 -6.83 -10.69
N ILE A 406 29.51 -6.27 -9.69
CA ILE A 406 29.07 -5.12 -8.89
C ILE A 406 30.00 -3.96 -9.21
N VAL A 407 29.50 -2.96 -9.92
CA VAL A 407 30.25 -1.74 -10.27
C VAL A 407 30.12 -0.72 -9.16
N SER A 408 31.21 -0.09 -8.78
CA SER A 408 31.30 0.91 -7.71
C SER A 408 30.72 0.41 -6.38
N ALA A 409 31.16 -0.78 -5.95
CA ALA A 409 30.70 -1.43 -4.73
C ALA A 409 30.96 -0.56 -3.49
N LYS A 410 29.91 -0.30 -2.68
CA LYS A 410 30.00 0.45 -1.41
C LYS A 410 30.32 -0.41 -0.21
N GLN A 411 30.06 -1.72 -0.33
CA GLN A 411 30.34 -2.72 0.70
C GLN A 411 31.10 -3.88 0.06
N HIS A 412 32.02 -4.47 0.81
CA HIS A 412 32.70 -5.63 0.32
C HIS A 412 31.87 -6.90 0.51
N TRP A 413 31.95 -7.85 -0.45
CA TRP A 413 31.14 -9.07 -0.42
C TRP A 413 31.33 -9.90 0.83
N LEU A 414 32.60 -10.07 1.28
CA LEU A 414 32.94 -10.91 2.44
C LEU A 414 32.43 -10.32 3.77
N ASP A 415 32.14 -9.03 3.83
CA ASP A 415 31.57 -8.40 5.02
C ASP A 415 30.06 -8.65 5.15
N VAL A 416 29.38 -8.85 4.02
CA VAL A 416 27.92 -8.98 3.95
C VAL A 416 27.49 -10.45 3.80
N SER A 417 28.18 -11.24 2.99
CA SER A 417 27.80 -12.62 2.67
C SER A 417 27.73 -13.59 3.86
N PRO A 418 28.45 -13.39 5.00
CA PRO A 418 28.30 -14.24 6.18
C PRO A 418 26.87 -14.31 6.75
N ILE A 419 25.95 -13.43 6.32
CA ILE A 419 24.51 -13.56 6.59
C ILE A 419 23.97 -14.92 6.13
N LEU A 420 24.42 -15.42 4.99
CA LEU A 420 23.90 -16.65 4.37
C LEU A 420 24.39 -17.91 5.05
N GLY A 421 25.56 -17.86 5.67
CA GLY A 421 26.18 -19.01 6.32
C GLY A 421 27.68 -18.87 6.50
N ALA A 422 28.26 -19.80 7.22
CA ALA A 422 29.67 -19.79 7.53
C ALA A 422 30.57 -19.96 6.27
N ILE A 423 31.62 -19.17 6.25
CA ILE A 423 32.68 -19.25 5.23
C ILE A 423 33.87 -20.05 5.78
N THR A 424 34.33 -21.02 5.04
CA THR A 424 35.50 -21.83 5.38
C THR A 424 36.49 -21.86 4.20
N GLU A 425 37.73 -22.29 4.48
CA GLU A 425 38.77 -22.46 3.46
C GLU A 425 39.05 -21.18 2.64
N LEU A 426 38.88 -20.01 3.25
CA LEU A 426 39.07 -18.75 2.56
C LEU A 426 40.57 -18.50 2.31
N SER A 427 40.95 -18.45 1.04
CA SER A 427 42.31 -18.15 0.60
C SER A 427 42.28 -17.40 -0.72
N ALA A 428 42.97 -16.25 -0.80
CA ALA A 428 43.05 -15.42 -2.01
C ALA A 428 41.70 -15.13 -2.70
N GLY A 429 40.67 -14.83 -1.90
CA GLY A 429 39.31 -14.50 -2.38
C GLY A 429 38.50 -15.72 -2.83
N LYS A 430 38.97 -16.94 -2.63
CA LYS A 430 38.25 -18.19 -2.91
C LYS A 430 37.94 -18.91 -1.60
N GLY A 431 36.81 -19.56 -1.53
CA GLY A 431 36.41 -20.30 -0.32
C GLY A 431 35.19 -21.16 -0.54
N ILE A 432 34.77 -21.79 0.53
CA ILE A 432 33.51 -22.55 0.59
C ILE A 432 32.56 -21.85 1.55
N GLN A 433 31.35 -21.65 1.09
CA GLN A 433 30.29 -21.12 1.97
C GLN A 433 29.17 -22.14 2.12
N LYS A 434 28.82 -22.46 3.36
CA LYS A 434 27.74 -23.39 3.68
C LYS A 434 26.43 -22.61 3.79
N ILE A 435 25.53 -22.72 2.79
CA ILE A 435 24.24 -22.04 2.74
C ILE A 435 23.13 -23.09 2.80
N ALA A 436 22.21 -22.97 3.74
CA ALA A 436 21.09 -23.91 3.93
C ALA A 436 21.54 -25.40 3.99
N GLY A 437 22.69 -25.64 4.59
CA GLY A 437 23.24 -27.00 4.74
C GLY A 437 24.10 -27.50 3.55
N ILE A 438 24.09 -26.79 2.42
CA ILE A 438 24.85 -27.17 1.20
C ILE A 438 26.13 -26.34 1.10
N ASN A 439 27.23 -26.97 0.71
CA ASN A 439 28.48 -26.29 0.47
C ASN A 439 28.55 -25.77 -0.97
N TYR A 440 28.82 -24.46 -1.11
CA TYR A 440 29.04 -23.79 -2.38
C TYR A 440 30.45 -23.23 -2.43
N GLU A 441 31.17 -23.57 -3.49
CA GLU A 441 32.43 -22.90 -3.80
C GLU A 441 32.17 -21.50 -4.31
N PHE A 442 32.95 -20.52 -3.86
CA PHE A 442 32.84 -19.17 -4.37
C PHE A 442 34.20 -18.55 -4.62
N SER A 443 34.20 -17.52 -5.46
CA SER A 443 35.34 -16.65 -5.66
C SER A 443 34.90 -15.19 -5.73
N VAL A 444 35.73 -14.32 -5.13
CA VAL A 444 35.60 -12.87 -5.18
C VAL A 444 36.85 -12.30 -5.85
N ILE A 445 36.68 -11.59 -6.94
CA ILE A 445 37.73 -10.97 -7.71
C ILE A 445 37.50 -9.46 -7.70
N GLU A 446 38.49 -8.74 -7.17
CA GLU A 446 38.48 -7.28 -7.18
C GLU A 446 39.10 -6.77 -8.48
N CYS A 447 38.40 -5.88 -9.17
CA CYS A 447 38.89 -5.14 -10.34
C CYS A 447 38.92 -3.64 -9.98
N ALA A 448 39.52 -2.81 -10.79
CA ALA A 448 39.76 -1.39 -10.47
C ALA A 448 38.47 -0.63 -10.03
N ASP A 449 37.30 -0.92 -10.62
CA ASP A 449 36.01 -0.26 -10.29
C ASP A 449 34.86 -1.26 -10.13
N SER A 450 35.17 -2.52 -9.95
CA SER A 450 34.12 -3.54 -9.82
C SER A 450 34.55 -4.73 -8.98
N LEU A 451 33.57 -5.39 -8.41
CA LEU A 451 33.72 -6.62 -7.66
C LEU A 451 32.99 -7.73 -8.43
N LYS A 452 33.71 -8.79 -8.84
CA LYS A 452 33.08 -9.94 -9.47
C LYS A 452 33.04 -11.10 -8.49
N VAL A 453 31.84 -11.62 -8.26
CA VAL A 453 31.60 -12.74 -7.34
C VAL A 453 31.00 -13.89 -8.13
N THR A 454 31.50 -15.07 -7.96
CA THR A 454 31.04 -16.29 -8.66
C THR A 454 30.78 -17.39 -7.65
N TYR A 455 29.65 -18.09 -7.78
CA TYR A 455 29.27 -19.25 -6.98
C TYR A 455 29.01 -20.46 -7.86
N LEU A 456 29.39 -21.64 -7.36
CA LEU A 456 29.08 -22.93 -7.96
C LEU A 456 28.88 -24.03 -6.88
N PRO A 457 28.11 -25.07 -7.17
CA PRO A 457 27.39 -25.36 -8.41
C PRO A 457 26.03 -24.66 -8.48
N PHE A 458 25.76 -23.90 -9.54
CA PHE A 458 24.49 -23.18 -9.73
C PHE A 458 23.28 -24.13 -9.83
N ARG A 459 23.41 -25.26 -10.50
CA ARG A 459 22.31 -26.23 -10.71
C ARG A 459 21.75 -26.83 -9.43
N SER A 460 22.48 -26.81 -8.32
CA SER A 460 22.03 -27.28 -7.02
C SER A 460 21.45 -26.16 -6.14
N MET A 461 21.44 -24.91 -6.62
CA MET A 461 20.88 -23.77 -5.88
C MET A 461 19.38 -23.74 -6.00
N ASP A 462 18.71 -23.65 -4.87
CA ASP A 462 17.31 -23.29 -4.85
C ASP A 462 17.09 -21.79 -5.10
N ARG A 463 15.84 -21.41 -5.35
CA ARG A 463 15.49 -20.02 -5.64
C ARG A 463 15.73 -19.07 -4.46
N PHE A 464 15.67 -19.55 -3.23
CA PHE A 464 15.96 -18.75 -2.05
C PHE A 464 17.43 -18.38 -1.98
N VAL A 465 18.33 -19.34 -2.21
CA VAL A 465 19.78 -19.08 -2.26
C VAL A 465 20.09 -18.03 -3.33
N ILE A 466 19.55 -18.19 -4.54
CA ILE A 466 19.76 -17.24 -5.63
C ILE A 466 19.20 -15.85 -5.27
N SER A 467 17.98 -15.77 -4.72
CA SER A 467 17.37 -14.52 -4.28
C SER A 467 18.21 -13.83 -3.20
N HIS A 468 18.73 -14.58 -2.26
CA HIS A 468 19.58 -14.05 -1.20
C HIS A 468 20.93 -13.57 -1.71
N LEU A 469 21.57 -14.31 -2.63
CA LEU A 469 22.81 -13.86 -3.30
C LEU A 469 22.59 -12.54 -4.06
N ARG A 470 21.46 -12.41 -4.78
CA ARG A 470 21.04 -11.15 -5.40
C ARG A 470 20.88 -10.04 -4.36
N GLY A 471 20.25 -10.34 -3.23
CA GLY A 471 20.08 -9.42 -2.11
C GLY A 471 21.42 -8.92 -1.56
N ILE A 472 22.42 -9.80 -1.40
CA ILE A 472 23.78 -9.42 -1.01
C ILE A 472 24.41 -8.50 -2.07
N ALA A 473 24.31 -8.86 -3.35
CA ALA A 473 24.86 -8.05 -4.45
C ALA A 473 24.26 -6.62 -4.45
N TYR A 474 22.95 -6.50 -4.25
CA TYR A 474 22.30 -5.18 -4.12
C TYR A 474 22.75 -4.42 -2.89
N LYS A 475 22.98 -5.08 -1.74
CA LYS A 475 23.54 -4.41 -0.55
C LYS A 475 24.96 -3.92 -0.82
N CYS A 476 25.78 -4.74 -1.43
CA CYS A 476 27.17 -4.34 -1.78
C CYS A 476 27.18 -3.13 -2.71
N ALA A 477 26.26 -3.07 -3.69
CA ALA A 477 26.21 -1.96 -4.64
C ALA A 477 25.60 -0.67 -4.06
N PHE A 478 24.56 -0.75 -3.23
CA PHE A 478 23.67 0.39 -2.94
C PHE A 478 23.59 0.79 -1.47
N CYS A 479 24.26 0.13 -0.54
CA CYS A 479 24.10 0.41 0.89
C CYS A 479 24.62 1.82 1.24
N GLU A 480 23.71 2.65 1.81
CA GLU A 480 24.02 3.98 2.34
C GLU A 480 23.77 4.06 3.87
N GLY A 481 23.82 2.94 4.56
CA GLY A 481 23.73 2.94 6.01
C GLY A 481 22.36 3.32 6.61
N CYS A 482 21.24 3.20 5.90
CA CYS A 482 19.90 3.60 6.37
C CYS A 482 19.36 2.79 7.56
N LYS A 483 20.09 1.79 8.05
CA LYS A 483 19.82 0.94 9.22
C LYS A 483 18.55 0.09 9.16
N ALA A 484 17.84 0.06 8.02
CA ALA A 484 16.63 -0.78 7.89
C ALA A 484 16.92 -2.27 8.13
N CYS A 485 18.03 -2.79 7.61
CA CYS A 485 18.47 -4.16 7.83
C CYS A 485 18.81 -4.45 9.30
N MET A 486 19.42 -3.49 9.98
CA MET A 486 19.81 -3.60 11.38
C MET A 486 18.60 -3.77 12.31
N VAL A 487 17.50 -3.05 12.04
CA VAL A 487 16.28 -3.18 12.85
C VAL A 487 15.54 -4.49 12.59
N GLN A 488 15.72 -5.10 11.42
CA GLN A 488 15.15 -6.41 11.09
C GLN A 488 15.90 -7.58 11.75
N CYS A 489 17.14 -7.36 12.21
CA CYS A 489 17.92 -8.40 12.88
C CYS A 489 17.40 -8.63 14.29
N PRO A 490 16.93 -9.85 14.64
CA PRO A 490 16.38 -10.12 15.99
C PRO A 490 17.47 -10.30 17.05
N THR A 491 18.70 -10.61 16.66
CA THR A 491 19.80 -10.95 17.58
C THR A 491 20.85 -9.85 17.71
N GLY A 492 20.76 -8.79 16.89
CA GLY A 492 21.79 -7.74 16.84
C GLY A 492 23.09 -8.14 16.13
N ALA A 493 23.05 -9.23 15.38
CA ALA A 493 24.19 -9.67 14.58
C ALA A 493 24.56 -8.70 13.45
N TYR A 494 23.55 -8.05 12.86
CA TYR A 494 23.75 -7.09 11.77
C TYR A 494 24.01 -5.69 12.32
N VAL A 495 25.19 -5.17 12.07
CA VAL A 495 25.63 -3.86 12.56
C VAL A 495 26.02 -3.00 11.35
N ILE A 496 25.69 -1.71 11.43
CA ILE A 496 26.22 -0.67 10.55
C ILE A 496 27.06 0.25 11.41
N THR A 497 28.34 0.34 11.08
CA THR A 497 29.33 1.17 11.78
C THR A 497 29.11 2.66 11.53
N ALA A 498 29.81 3.54 12.22
CA ALA A 498 29.65 4.99 12.07
C ALA A 498 30.05 5.49 10.68
N ASP A 499 30.98 4.81 10.01
CA ASP A 499 31.42 5.06 8.64
C ASP A 499 30.53 4.38 7.57
N GLY A 500 29.40 3.82 8.00
CA GLY A 500 28.40 3.22 7.09
C GLY A 500 28.71 1.81 6.61
N GLN A 501 29.78 1.17 7.14
CA GLN A 501 30.14 -0.18 6.73
C GLN A 501 29.27 -1.24 7.43
N ILE A 502 28.95 -2.31 6.70
CA ILE A 502 28.24 -3.47 7.23
C ILE A 502 29.23 -4.38 7.94
N HIS A 503 28.86 -4.79 9.16
CA HIS A 503 29.61 -5.78 9.91
C HIS A 503 28.66 -6.82 10.49
N ILE A 504 28.94 -8.11 10.22
CA ILE A 504 28.13 -9.23 10.73
C ILE A 504 28.85 -9.91 11.89
N ARG A 505 28.28 -9.79 13.09
CA ARG A 505 28.73 -10.53 14.29
C ARG A 505 28.32 -12.00 14.12
N GLN A 506 29.22 -12.83 13.56
CA GLN A 506 28.90 -14.21 13.20
C GLN A 506 28.45 -15.05 14.42
N ALA A 507 29.00 -14.81 15.61
CA ALA A 507 28.59 -15.48 16.85
C ALA A 507 27.12 -15.24 17.26
N LEU A 508 26.51 -14.18 16.75
CA LEU A 508 25.11 -13.81 17.03
C LEU A 508 24.19 -14.06 15.83
N CYS A 509 24.74 -14.32 14.64
CA CYS A 509 23.96 -14.52 13.44
C CYS A 509 23.34 -15.92 13.42
N VAL A 510 22.03 -15.99 13.42
CA VAL A 510 21.26 -17.25 13.34
C VAL A 510 20.80 -17.57 11.91
N HIS A 511 21.32 -16.87 10.92
CA HIS A 511 21.02 -17.04 9.50
C HIS A 511 19.52 -17.04 9.15
N CYS A 512 18.70 -16.28 9.90
CA CYS A 512 17.25 -16.17 9.68
C CYS A 512 16.88 -15.38 8.41
N ASN A 513 17.81 -14.70 7.76
CA ASN A 513 17.68 -13.90 6.53
C ASN A 513 16.65 -12.77 6.58
N ASN A 514 16.13 -12.37 7.77
CA ASN A 514 15.19 -11.25 7.92
C ASN A 514 15.76 -9.94 7.37
N CYS A 515 17.09 -9.73 7.47
CA CYS A 515 17.79 -8.59 6.92
C CYS A 515 17.86 -8.59 5.37
N LEU A 516 17.46 -9.68 4.71
CA LEU A 516 17.41 -9.82 3.25
C LEU A 516 15.97 -9.87 2.72
N SER A 517 14.98 -10.21 3.55
CA SER A 517 13.61 -10.49 3.10
C SER A 517 12.60 -9.36 3.34
N PHE A 518 13.02 -8.24 3.97
CA PHE A 518 12.12 -7.13 4.29
C PHE A 518 11.70 -6.27 3.08
N CYS A 519 12.39 -6.38 1.94
CA CYS A 519 11.98 -5.82 0.65
C CYS A 519 12.56 -6.66 -0.50
N ASP A 520 11.94 -6.55 -1.67
CA ASP A 520 12.25 -7.31 -2.89
C ASP A 520 13.70 -7.22 -3.37
N LYS A 521 14.39 -6.10 -3.11
CA LYS A 521 15.82 -5.89 -3.43
C LYS A 521 16.73 -6.08 -2.20
N SER A 522 16.19 -6.52 -1.07
CA SER A 522 16.92 -6.63 0.21
C SER A 522 17.62 -5.33 0.64
N CYS A 523 17.39 -4.24 -0.04
CA CYS A 523 17.97 -2.92 0.19
C CYS A 523 16.97 -1.85 -0.26
N LEU A 524 16.55 -0.95 0.64
CA LEU A 524 15.57 0.10 0.32
C LEU A 524 16.07 1.08 -0.73
N ILE A 525 17.37 1.41 -0.72
CA ILE A 525 17.96 2.30 -1.72
C ILE A 525 17.99 1.61 -3.07
N ALA A 526 18.42 0.36 -3.14
CA ALA A 526 18.39 -0.42 -4.37
C ALA A 526 16.97 -0.51 -4.95
N LYS A 527 15.96 -0.76 -4.09
CA LYS A 527 14.55 -0.73 -4.49
C LYS A 527 14.13 0.64 -5.05
N SER A 528 14.56 1.72 -4.41
CA SER A 528 14.20 3.08 -4.79
C SER A 528 14.86 3.54 -6.09
N LEU A 529 16.12 3.15 -6.32
CA LEU A 529 16.94 3.59 -7.45
C LEU A 529 16.92 2.60 -8.63
N SER A 530 16.47 1.37 -8.43
CA SER A 530 16.34 0.43 -9.53
C SER A 530 15.41 1.01 -10.59
N ILE A 531 15.91 1.11 -11.81
CA ILE A 531 15.06 1.42 -12.96
C ILE A 531 14.21 0.17 -13.15
N THR A 532 12.99 0.21 -12.69
CA THR A 532 11.99 -0.71 -13.20
C THR A 532 11.77 -0.30 -14.64
N GLY A 533 12.22 -1.15 -15.58
CA GLY A 533 11.75 -1.05 -16.96
C GLY A 533 10.24 -0.91 -16.89
N GLY A 534 9.67 -0.02 -17.68
CA GLY A 534 8.23 0.24 -17.63
C GLY A 534 7.46 -1.06 -17.90
N GLY A 535 6.86 -1.58 -16.90
CA GLY A 535 6.30 -2.91 -16.82
C GLY A 535 6.96 -3.65 -15.66
N GLY A 536 6.22 -3.89 -14.57
CA GLY A 536 6.74 -4.65 -13.44
C GLY A 536 7.37 -5.95 -13.94
N ASN A 537 8.45 -6.35 -13.30
CA ASN A 537 9.22 -7.56 -13.57
C ASN A 537 9.97 -7.64 -14.91
N GLY A 538 10.24 -6.52 -15.61
CA GLY A 538 10.97 -6.55 -16.88
C GLY A 538 10.19 -7.22 -18.02
N MET A 539 8.87 -7.28 -17.92
CA MET A 539 8.00 -7.87 -18.93
C MET A 539 8.04 -7.02 -20.22
N ASP A 540 8.34 -7.63 -21.35
CA ASP A 540 8.19 -6.98 -22.65
C ASP A 540 6.69 -6.72 -22.91
N MET A 541 6.33 -5.45 -23.04
CA MET A 541 4.97 -5.00 -23.32
C MET A 541 4.68 -4.87 -24.82
N LYS A 542 5.58 -5.37 -25.67
CA LYS A 542 5.33 -5.42 -27.13
C LYS A 542 4.07 -6.24 -27.39
N GLY A 543 3.15 -5.69 -28.18
CA GLY A 543 1.87 -6.32 -28.45
C GLY A 543 0.78 -6.09 -27.39
N MET A 544 0.96 -5.18 -26.43
CA MET A 544 -0.03 -4.90 -25.38
C MET A 544 -1.36 -4.29 -25.87
N ASN A 545 -1.41 -3.79 -27.10
CA ASN A 545 -2.54 -3.05 -27.65
C ASN A 545 -3.13 -3.65 -28.95
N PRO A 546 -3.42 -4.96 -29.02
CA PRO A 546 -4.05 -5.55 -30.21
C PRO A 546 -5.56 -5.32 -30.24
N TYR A 547 -6.17 -4.89 -29.14
CA TYR A 547 -7.60 -4.63 -28.97
C TYR A 547 -8.01 -3.19 -29.29
N GLN A 548 -7.07 -2.38 -29.78
CA GLN A 548 -7.21 -0.93 -29.94
C GLN A 548 -7.55 -0.27 -28.59
N HIS A 549 -8.81 0.00 -28.29
CA HIS A 549 -9.27 0.52 -26.97
C HIS A 549 -10.54 -0.19 -26.48
N PHE A 550 -10.91 -1.32 -27.09
CA PHE A 550 -12.13 -2.04 -26.75
C PHE A 550 -11.85 -3.20 -25.79
N GLY A 551 -12.51 -3.20 -24.64
CA GLY A 551 -12.49 -4.29 -23.66
C GLY A 551 -13.45 -5.42 -24.04
N LEU A 552 -13.18 -6.63 -23.53
CA LEU A 552 -14.10 -7.75 -23.63
C LEU A 552 -15.31 -7.48 -22.75
N ARG A 553 -16.51 -7.59 -23.33
CA ARG A 553 -17.79 -7.30 -22.67
C ARG A 553 -18.63 -8.55 -22.55
N GLN A 554 -19.41 -8.68 -21.48
CA GLN A 554 -20.31 -9.79 -21.30
C GLN A 554 -21.31 -9.93 -22.45
N ALA A 555 -21.90 -8.83 -22.89
CA ALA A 555 -22.81 -8.83 -24.03
C ALA A 555 -22.15 -9.28 -25.37
N TRP A 556 -20.85 -9.05 -25.53
CA TRP A 556 -20.14 -9.52 -26.73
C TRP A 556 -19.85 -11.02 -26.66
N LEU A 557 -19.55 -11.54 -25.49
CA LEU A 557 -19.39 -12.97 -25.27
C LEU A 557 -20.73 -13.70 -25.49
N GLU A 558 -21.83 -13.15 -24.99
CA GLU A 558 -23.16 -13.65 -25.25
C GLU A 558 -23.49 -13.71 -26.74
N HIS A 559 -23.24 -12.62 -27.46
CA HIS A 559 -23.45 -12.57 -28.90
C HIS A 559 -22.63 -13.65 -29.62
N PHE A 560 -21.36 -13.83 -29.24
CA PHE A 560 -20.51 -14.87 -29.80
C PHE A 560 -21.01 -16.29 -29.43
N MET A 561 -21.36 -16.57 -28.18
CA MET A 561 -21.83 -17.89 -27.77
C MET A 561 -23.12 -18.31 -28.47
N ASN A 562 -24.00 -17.35 -28.80
CA ASN A 562 -25.24 -17.61 -29.52
C ASN A 562 -25.04 -17.89 -31.03
N ALA A 563 -24.03 -17.33 -31.65
CA ALA A 563 -23.84 -17.38 -33.11
C ALA A 563 -22.54 -18.08 -33.55
N GLY A 564 -21.68 -18.44 -32.62
CA GLY A 564 -20.35 -18.99 -32.91
C GLY A 564 -19.52 -18.07 -33.78
N VAL A 565 -18.68 -18.61 -34.64
CA VAL A 565 -17.84 -17.84 -35.56
C VAL A 565 -18.65 -17.06 -36.61
N ASP A 566 -19.90 -17.41 -36.86
CA ASP A 566 -20.77 -16.71 -37.80
C ASP A 566 -21.14 -15.30 -37.32
N CYS A 567 -20.98 -15.02 -36.02
CA CYS A 567 -21.21 -13.68 -35.49
C CYS A 567 -20.36 -12.62 -36.18
N PHE A 568 -19.17 -12.97 -36.68
CA PHE A 568 -18.25 -12.04 -37.34
C PHE A 568 -18.72 -11.57 -38.71
N GLY A 569 -19.74 -12.24 -39.26
CA GLY A 569 -20.40 -11.82 -40.49
C GLY A 569 -21.66 -10.97 -40.28
N GLN A 570 -22.07 -10.74 -39.05
CA GLN A 570 -23.28 -10.02 -38.70
C GLN A 570 -23.00 -8.53 -38.46
N ALA A 571 -24.00 -7.66 -38.62
CA ALA A 571 -23.86 -6.21 -38.45
C ALA A 571 -24.27 -5.73 -37.04
N VAL A 572 -23.98 -6.52 -36.00
CA VAL A 572 -24.34 -6.20 -34.61
C VAL A 572 -23.26 -5.31 -33.95
N LEU A 573 -21.98 -5.55 -34.25
CA LEU A 573 -20.85 -4.77 -33.78
C LEU A 573 -20.15 -4.06 -34.96
N GLY A 574 -19.45 -2.98 -34.67
CA GLY A 574 -18.61 -2.31 -35.65
C GLY A 574 -17.36 -3.16 -35.99
N ASN A 575 -16.80 -2.99 -37.19
CA ASN A 575 -15.65 -3.77 -37.69
C ASN A 575 -14.48 -3.81 -36.70
N ARG A 576 -14.10 -2.67 -36.09
CA ARG A 576 -13.03 -2.58 -35.11
C ARG A 576 -13.37 -3.29 -33.80
N GLN A 577 -14.64 -3.35 -33.41
CA GLN A 577 -15.10 -4.09 -32.24
C GLN A 577 -15.03 -5.58 -32.48
N TYR A 578 -15.38 -6.05 -33.68
CA TYR A 578 -15.19 -7.45 -34.08
C TYR A 578 -13.71 -7.84 -34.14
N ASP A 579 -12.83 -6.97 -34.59
CA ASP A 579 -11.40 -7.23 -34.60
C ASP A 579 -10.87 -7.38 -33.17
N ALA A 580 -11.30 -6.51 -32.25
CA ALA A 580 -10.96 -6.62 -30.84
C ALA A 580 -11.53 -7.90 -30.20
N LEU A 581 -12.79 -8.23 -30.48
CA LEU A 581 -13.43 -9.45 -29.98
C LEU A 581 -12.70 -10.71 -30.44
N LYS A 582 -12.29 -10.78 -31.71
CA LYS A 582 -11.49 -11.91 -32.25
C LYS A 582 -10.20 -12.10 -31.46
N VAL A 583 -9.52 -11.01 -31.11
CA VAL A 583 -8.27 -11.09 -30.32
C VAL A 583 -8.56 -11.59 -28.92
N TRP A 584 -9.54 -11.01 -28.23
CA TRP A 584 -9.91 -11.44 -26.89
C TRP A 584 -10.29 -12.93 -26.83
N LEU A 585 -11.08 -13.40 -27.82
CA LEU A 585 -11.51 -14.81 -27.88
C LEU A 585 -10.34 -15.75 -28.21
N LYS A 586 -9.37 -15.32 -29.02
CA LYS A 586 -8.15 -16.12 -29.28
C LYS A 586 -7.26 -16.22 -28.05
N GLU A 587 -7.03 -15.11 -27.37
CA GLU A 587 -6.19 -15.10 -26.16
C GLU A 587 -6.86 -15.80 -24.98
N SER A 588 -8.18 -15.83 -24.91
CA SER A 588 -8.91 -16.65 -23.94
C SER A 588 -8.98 -18.14 -24.31
N GLY A 589 -8.49 -18.52 -25.48
CA GLY A 589 -8.50 -19.90 -25.95
C GLY A 589 -9.87 -20.40 -26.47
N ILE A 590 -10.87 -19.52 -26.58
CA ILE A 590 -12.24 -19.86 -27.03
C ILE A 590 -12.28 -20.17 -28.54
N ILE A 591 -11.52 -19.43 -29.33
CA ILE A 591 -11.38 -19.68 -30.77
C ILE A 591 -9.92 -19.89 -31.15
N ALA A 592 -9.71 -20.62 -32.24
CA ALA A 592 -8.41 -20.76 -32.86
C ALA A 592 -8.49 -20.57 -34.38
N THR A 593 -7.33 -20.59 -35.03
CA THR A 593 -7.21 -20.38 -36.49
C THR A 593 -6.69 -21.66 -37.12
N ASN A 594 -7.40 -22.17 -38.11
CA ASN A 594 -6.96 -23.29 -38.95
C ASN A 594 -5.76 -22.91 -39.83
N SER A 595 -5.17 -23.90 -40.49
CA SER A 595 -4.09 -23.73 -41.46
C SER A 595 -4.52 -22.89 -42.71
N ASP A 596 -5.79 -22.90 -43.05
CA ASP A 596 -6.39 -22.12 -44.10
C ASP A 596 -6.80 -20.68 -43.67
N LYS A 597 -6.46 -20.29 -42.43
CA LYS A 597 -6.81 -19.02 -41.77
C LYS A 597 -8.28 -18.87 -41.39
N SER A 598 -9.12 -19.89 -41.53
CA SER A 598 -10.50 -19.88 -41.01
C SER A 598 -10.48 -19.94 -39.48
N LEU A 599 -11.51 -19.36 -38.86
CA LEU A 599 -11.70 -19.41 -37.42
C LEU A 599 -12.60 -20.59 -37.05
N TYR A 600 -12.30 -21.23 -35.90
CA TYR A 600 -13.17 -22.26 -35.34
C TYR A 600 -13.25 -22.12 -33.83
N VAL A 601 -14.32 -22.66 -33.24
CA VAL A 601 -14.52 -22.73 -31.77
C VAL A 601 -13.73 -23.94 -31.25
N THR A 602 -12.91 -23.74 -30.23
CA THR A 602 -12.11 -24.81 -29.64
C THR A 602 -12.96 -25.68 -28.69
N ASP A 603 -12.41 -26.82 -28.23
CA ASP A 603 -13.08 -27.64 -27.23
C ASP A 603 -13.29 -26.86 -25.91
N LEU A 604 -12.33 -26.02 -25.51
CA LEU A 604 -12.50 -25.09 -24.42
C LEU A 604 -13.68 -24.12 -24.67
N GLY A 605 -13.77 -23.56 -25.87
CA GLY A 605 -14.87 -22.67 -26.25
C GLY A 605 -16.23 -23.34 -26.18
N ASN A 606 -16.32 -24.60 -26.61
CA ASN A 606 -17.55 -25.39 -26.54
C ASN A 606 -17.95 -25.69 -25.07
N LYS A 607 -17.01 -26.08 -24.22
CA LYS A 607 -17.26 -26.29 -22.79
C LYS A 607 -17.69 -25.01 -22.08
N LEU A 608 -17.05 -23.87 -22.38
CA LEU A 608 -17.46 -22.58 -21.78
C LEU A 608 -18.85 -22.13 -22.25
N ALA A 609 -19.24 -22.48 -23.48
CA ALA A 609 -20.58 -22.18 -23.99
C ALA A 609 -21.68 -22.96 -23.23
N SER A 610 -21.40 -24.18 -22.76
CA SER A 610 -22.35 -24.95 -21.93
C SER A 610 -22.63 -24.30 -20.57
N PHE A 611 -21.62 -23.66 -19.97
CA PHE A 611 -21.77 -22.91 -18.71
C PHE A 611 -22.44 -21.54 -18.91
N GLY A 612 -22.36 -20.97 -20.10
CA GLY A 612 -23.00 -19.72 -20.47
C GLY A 612 -22.23 -18.45 -20.11
N PRO A 613 -22.58 -17.30 -20.75
CA PRO A 613 -21.87 -16.04 -20.63
C PRO A 613 -22.13 -15.27 -19.33
N TYR A 614 -23.11 -15.69 -18.54
CA TYR A 614 -23.50 -15.05 -17.28
C TYR A 614 -22.89 -15.73 -16.05
N ASN A 615 -22.31 -16.92 -16.22
CA ASN A 615 -21.72 -17.68 -15.13
C ASN A 615 -20.33 -17.11 -14.76
N PRO A 616 -20.09 -16.68 -13.49
CA PRO A 616 -18.77 -16.22 -13.06
C PRO A 616 -17.65 -17.25 -13.26
N PHE A 617 -17.98 -18.54 -13.23
CA PHE A 617 -17.04 -19.62 -13.52
C PHE A 617 -16.46 -19.52 -14.93
N THR A 618 -17.30 -19.28 -15.95
CA THR A 618 -16.86 -19.03 -17.34
C THR A 618 -15.81 -17.91 -17.39
N TRP A 619 -16.06 -16.83 -16.69
CA TRP A 619 -15.14 -15.68 -16.66
C TRP A 619 -13.88 -15.93 -15.84
N ALA A 620 -13.92 -16.83 -14.87
CA ALA A 620 -12.72 -17.26 -14.17
C ALA A 620 -11.76 -18.01 -15.10
N ILE A 621 -12.29 -18.92 -15.91
CA ILE A 621 -11.50 -19.67 -16.90
C ILE A 621 -10.97 -18.72 -17.98
N ILE A 622 -11.80 -17.81 -18.51
CA ILE A 622 -11.37 -16.77 -19.44
C ILE A 622 -10.23 -15.94 -18.84
N TRP A 623 -10.38 -15.48 -17.60
CA TRP A 623 -9.36 -14.67 -16.94
C TRP A 623 -8.05 -15.41 -16.73
N ALA A 624 -8.11 -16.70 -16.35
CA ALA A 624 -6.93 -17.54 -16.22
C ALA A 624 -6.16 -17.64 -17.55
N ASN A 625 -6.84 -17.90 -18.67
CA ASN A 625 -6.20 -17.96 -19.99
C ASN A 625 -5.67 -16.60 -20.44
N LEU A 626 -6.41 -15.52 -20.22
CA LEU A 626 -5.94 -14.17 -20.53
C LEU A 626 -4.69 -13.79 -19.69
N ALA A 627 -4.57 -14.25 -18.47
CA ALA A 627 -3.37 -14.04 -17.66
C ALA A 627 -2.10 -14.68 -18.27
N TYR A 628 -2.24 -15.72 -19.08
CA TYR A 628 -1.13 -16.33 -19.79
C TYR A 628 -0.90 -15.71 -21.18
N ASN A 629 -1.96 -15.48 -21.93
CA ASN A 629 -1.89 -15.20 -23.36
C ASN A 629 -2.01 -13.72 -23.71
N SER A 630 -2.66 -12.91 -22.88
CA SER A 630 -2.82 -11.48 -23.09
C SER A 630 -1.72 -10.68 -22.36
N VAL A 631 -0.93 -9.93 -23.11
CA VAL A 631 0.16 -9.11 -22.55
C VAL A 631 -0.36 -8.16 -21.49
N ILE A 632 -1.48 -7.47 -21.72
CA ILE A 632 -2.01 -6.49 -20.77
C ILE A 632 -2.64 -7.15 -19.53
N SER A 633 -3.33 -8.28 -19.69
CA SER A 633 -3.92 -9.02 -18.57
C SER A 633 -2.84 -9.65 -17.69
N LYS A 634 -1.83 -10.27 -18.30
CA LYS A 634 -0.64 -10.78 -17.60
C LYS A 634 0.06 -9.68 -16.82
N TRP A 635 0.31 -8.55 -17.46
CA TRP A 635 0.92 -7.39 -16.83
C TRP A 635 0.09 -6.93 -15.61
N TYR A 636 -1.22 -6.85 -15.74
CA TYR A 636 -2.11 -6.44 -14.66
C TYR A 636 -2.05 -7.40 -13.47
N CYS A 637 -2.14 -8.71 -13.71
CA CYS A 637 -2.03 -9.72 -12.66
C CYS A 637 -0.72 -9.61 -11.88
N LEU A 638 0.38 -9.34 -12.56
CA LEU A 638 1.71 -9.24 -11.96
C LEU A 638 1.95 -7.92 -11.21
N ASN A 639 1.34 -6.81 -11.65
CA ASN A 639 1.71 -5.46 -11.20
C ASN A 639 0.65 -4.76 -10.36
N ALA A 640 -0.63 -5.07 -10.54
CA ALA A 640 -1.66 -4.53 -9.67
C ALA A 640 -1.65 -5.25 -8.32
N GLU A 641 -1.58 -4.50 -7.22
CA GLU A 641 -1.57 -5.07 -5.87
C GLU A 641 -2.98 -5.38 -5.39
N ILE A 642 -3.13 -6.47 -4.64
CA ILE A 642 -4.40 -6.84 -4.00
C ILE A 642 -4.71 -5.81 -2.90
N GLY A 643 -5.96 -5.39 -2.83
CA GLY A 643 -6.44 -4.36 -1.92
C GLY A 643 -6.10 -2.92 -2.35
N ALA A 644 -5.47 -2.72 -3.51
CA ALA A 644 -5.18 -1.40 -4.03
C ALA A 644 -6.25 -0.91 -5.02
N THR A 645 -6.48 0.39 -5.02
CA THR A 645 -7.39 1.08 -5.94
C THR A 645 -6.58 1.92 -6.93
N TYR A 646 -6.91 1.83 -8.20
CA TYR A 646 -6.22 2.50 -9.30
C TYR A 646 -7.18 3.35 -10.10
N GLU A 647 -6.77 4.54 -10.46
CA GLU A 647 -7.37 5.26 -11.58
C GLU A 647 -6.72 4.82 -12.90
N LYS A 648 -7.41 5.03 -14.02
CA LYS A 648 -6.86 4.72 -15.35
C LYS A 648 -5.49 5.35 -15.55
N GLY A 649 -5.31 6.61 -15.12
CA GLY A 649 -4.04 7.32 -15.21
C GLY A 649 -2.90 6.64 -14.46
N ASP A 650 -3.17 6.09 -13.26
CA ASP A 650 -2.18 5.35 -12.48
C ASP A 650 -1.69 4.11 -13.23
N LEU A 651 -2.61 3.35 -13.81
CA LEU A 651 -2.29 2.14 -14.59
C LEU A 651 -1.47 2.47 -15.85
N VAL A 652 -1.80 3.54 -16.56
CA VAL A 652 -1.03 4.01 -17.72
C VAL A 652 0.40 4.38 -17.33
N LEU A 653 0.57 5.06 -16.20
CA LEU A 653 1.89 5.42 -15.69
C LEU A 653 2.70 4.19 -15.25
N MET A 654 2.03 3.17 -14.71
CA MET A 654 2.68 1.93 -14.27
C MET A 654 3.29 1.11 -15.41
N ILE A 655 2.77 1.20 -16.64
CA ILE A 655 3.37 0.54 -17.83
C ILE A 655 4.77 1.12 -18.13
N GLY A 656 5.00 2.40 -17.79
CA GLY A 656 6.24 3.09 -18.11
C GLY A 656 6.22 3.80 -19.45
N GLU A 657 7.32 4.48 -19.80
CA GLU A 657 7.39 5.40 -20.94
C GLU A 657 8.11 4.83 -22.17
N ASP A 658 8.50 3.55 -22.11
CA ASP A 658 9.18 2.87 -23.23
C ASP A 658 8.26 2.68 -24.46
N TYR A 659 6.97 2.90 -24.26
CA TYR A 659 5.93 2.77 -25.28
C TYR A 659 5.17 4.09 -25.47
N THR A 660 4.64 4.29 -26.67
CA THR A 660 3.89 5.52 -26.96
C THR A 660 2.71 5.71 -26.01
N LYS A 661 2.40 6.96 -25.66
CA LYS A 661 1.25 7.29 -24.82
C LYS A 661 -0.06 6.67 -25.36
N SER A 662 -0.27 6.76 -26.68
CA SER A 662 -1.47 6.21 -27.33
C SER A 662 -1.58 4.68 -27.14
N SER A 663 -0.49 3.94 -27.28
CA SER A 663 -0.49 2.48 -27.08
C SER A 663 -0.83 2.11 -25.64
N ARG A 664 -0.25 2.82 -24.66
CA ARG A 664 -0.52 2.62 -23.23
C ARG A 664 -1.96 2.98 -22.86
N ASP A 665 -2.43 4.14 -23.31
CA ASP A 665 -3.81 4.60 -23.07
C ASP A 665 -4.85 3.63 -23.65
N ASN A 666 -4.61 3.12 -24.86
CA ASN A 666 -5.49 2.16 -25.50
C ASN A 666 -5.51 0.81 -24.78
N ALA A 667 -4.32 0.27 -24.42
CA ALA A 667 -4.21 -0.98 -23.71
C ALA A 667 -4.92 -0.93 -22.33
N ILE A 668 -4.69 0.14 -21.56
CA ILE A 668 -5.36 0.32 -20.27
C ILE A 668 -6.86 0.61 -20.44
N THR A 669 -7.28 1.28 -21.53
CA THR A 669 -8.70 1.45 -21.80
C THR A 669 -9.37 0.10 -22.05
N ALA A 670 -8.76 -0.74 -22.88
CA ALA A 670 -9.28 -2.09 -23.15
C ALA A 670 -9.36 -2.94 -21.87
N LEU A 671 -8.32 -2.91 -21.04
CA LEU A 671 -8.31 -3.60 -19.76
C LEU A 671 -9.41 -3.07 -18.81
N THR A 672 -9.48 -1.76 -18.60
CA THR A 672 -10.44 -1.17 -17.66
C THR A 672 -11.89 -1.29 -18.15
N GLU A 673 -12.12 -1.31 -19.45
CA GLU A 673 -13.43 -1.67 -20.00
C GLU A 673 -13.78 -3.14 -19.73
N THR A 674 -12.83 -4.06 -19.88
CA THR A 674 -13.03 -5.48 -19.55
C THR A 674 -13.38 -5.63 -18.07
N LEU A 675 -12.64 -5.00 -17.17
CA LEU A 675 -12.94 -5.03 -15.74
C LEU A 675 -14.32 -4.44 -15.41
N ARG A 676 -14.74 -3.40 -16.10
CA ARG A 676 -16.01 -2.73 -15.84
C ARG A 676 -17.23 -3.44 -16.43
N GLN A 677 -17.07 -4.09 -17.58
CA GLN A 677 -18.19 -4.61 -18.38
C GLN A 677 -18.24 -6.14 -18.42
N SER A 678 -17.49 -6.80 -17.55
CA SER A 678 -17.54 -8.25 -17.38
C SER A 678 -17.50 -8.65 -15.92
N PRO A 679 -17.88 -9.87 -15.58
CA PRO A 679 -17.77 -10.45 -14.23
C PRO A 679 -16.32 -10.49 -13.68
N ILE A 680 -15.30 -10.34 -14.52
CA ILE A 680 -13.90 -10.30 -14.08
C ILE A 680 -13.68 -9.20 -13.04
N GLY A 681 -14.21 -8.02 -13.26
CA GLY A 681 -14.04 -6.92 -12.33
C GLY A 681 -14.90 -7.02 -11.08
N SER A 682 -16.18 -7.37 -11.24
CA SER A 682 -17.17 -7.38 -10.16
C SER A 682 -17.22 -8.71 -9.40
N ALA A 683 -17.52 -9.83 -10.08
CA ALA A 683 -17.68 -11.12 -9.44
C ALA A 683 -16.34 -11.75 -9.03
N LEU A 684 -15.31 -11.67 -9.88
CA LEU A 684 -13.96 -12.15 -9.55
C LEU A 684 -13.15 -11.11 -8.78
N GLN A 685 -13.68 -9.92 -8.54
CA GLN A 685 -13.07 -8.85 -7.77
C GLN A 685 -11.66 -8.41 -8.26
N GLN A 686 -11.39 -8.61 -9.56
CA GLN A 686 -10.10 -8.25 -10.14
C GLN A 686 -9.98 -6.75 -10.46
N GLY A 687 -11.07 -5.99 -10.36
CA GLY A 687 -11.09 -4.56 -10.59
C GLY A 687 -12.48 -3.99 -10.43
N ILE A 688 -12.99 -4.00 -9.20
CA ILE A 688 -14.33 -3.49 -8.87
C ILE A 688 -14.40 -2.01 -9.26
N PRO A 689 -15.27 -1.62 -10.20
CA PRO A 689 -15.37 -0.25 -10.64
C PRO A 689 -16.03 0.61 -9.56
N ILE A 690 -15.34 1.65 -9.15
CA ILE A 690 -15.83 2.68 -8.23
C ILE A 690 -16.00 3.96 -9.04
N GLU A 691 -17.25 4.39 -9.24
CA GLU A 691 -17.54 5.59 -10.03
C GLU A 691 -17.04 6.85 -9.31
N LEU A 692 -16.18 7.65 -9.94
CA LEU A 692 -15.71 8.94 -9.46
C LEU A 692 -16.54 10.11 -10.00
N THR A 693 -16.93 10.02 -11.27
CA THR A 693 -17.87 10.91 -11.96
C THR A 693 -18.72 10.08 -12.92
N LYS A 694 -19.66 10.68 -13.62
CA LYS A 694 -20.49 9.98 -14.64
C LYS A 694 -19.67 9.25 -15.73
N SER A 695 -18.40 9.59 -15.91
CA SER A 695 -17.55 9.03 -16.97
C SER A 695 -16.18 8.55 -16.48
N THR A 696 -15.82 8.75 -15.23
CA THR A 696 -14.53 8.34 -14.67
C THR A 696 -14.72 7.35 -13.54
N TYR A 697 -13.84 6.34 -13.53
CA TYR A 697 -13.86 5.25 -12.56
C TYR A 697 -12.47 5.04 -11.98
N SER A 698 -12.41 4.59 -10.73
CA SER A 698 -11.27 3.89 -10.16
C SER A 698 -11.60 2.41 -10.02
N TYR A 699 -10.60 1.56 -9.95
CA TYR A 699 -10.72 0.11 -9.96
C TYR A 699 -10.04 -0.47 -8.74
N LEU A 700 -10.81 -1.10 -7.85
CA LEU A 700 -10.28 -1.80 -6.67
C LEU A 700 -9.97 -3.25 -7.04
N ARG A 701 -8.71 -3.67 -7.00
CA ARG A 701 -8.35 -5.09 -7.06
C ARG A 701 -8.44 -5.69 -5.66
N ALA A 702 -9.61 -6.15 -5.27
CA ALA A 702 -9.83 -6.76 -3.94
C ALA A 702 -9.23 -8.17 -3.86
N GLY A 703 -9.22 -8.90 -4.98
CA GLY A 703 -8.90 -10.31 -5.05
C GLY A 703 -10.12 -11.19 -4.83
N TRP A 704 -10.10 -12.41 -5.39
CA TRP A 704 -11.23 -13.32 -5.33
C TRP A 704 -11.24 -14.07 -3.99
N GLU A 705 -12.00 -13.60 -3.03
CA GLU A 705 -12.06 -14.17 -1.65
C GLU A 705 -12.60 -15.63 -1.63
N THR A 706 -13.58 -15.93 -2.50
CA THR A 706 -14.21 -17.24 -2.58
C THR A 706 -14.13 -17.83 -4.00
N PRO A 707 -12.91 -18.19 -4.46
CA PRO A 707 -12.76 -18.77 -5.78
C PRO A 707 -13.45 -20.11 -5.89
N HIS A 708 -14.05 -20.36 -7.05
CA HIS A 708 -14.64 -21.65 -7.38
C HIS A 708 -13.55 -22.74 -7.37
N ALA A 709 -13.78 -23.84 -6.66
CA ALA A 709 -12.79 -24.89 -6.45
C ALA A 709 -12.22 -25.44 -7.78
N ILE A 710 -13.11 -25.75 -8.73
CA ILE A 710 -12.71 -26.29 -10.04
C ILE A 710 -11.96 -25.23 -10.87
N ALA A 711 -12.33 -23.94 -10.80
CA ALA A 711 -11.57 -22.89 -11.48
C ALA A 711 -10.15 -22.76 -10.92
N LEU A 712 -10.00 -22.93 -9.61
CA LEU A 712 -8.69 -22.94 -8.97
C LEU A 712 -7.86 -24.16 -9.39
N LEU A 713 -8.50 -25.35 -9.41
CA LEU A 713 -7.89 -26.60 -9.85
C LEU A 713 -7.48 -26.51 -11.34
N TYR A 714 -8.38 -26.04 -12.22
CA TYR A 714 -8.07 -25.76 -13.63
C TYR A 714 -6.81 -24.89 -13.79
N THR A 715 -6.71 -23.84 -13.01
CA THR A 715 -5.59 -22.89 -13.10
C THR A 715 -4.27 -23.53 -12.59
N LEU A 716 -4.33 -24.46 -11.63
CA LEU A 716 -3.16 -25.25 -11.23
C LEU A 716 -2.70 -26.16 -12.37
N TYR A 717 -3.63 -26.79 -13.08
CA TYR A 717 -3.27 -27.63 -14.24
C TYR A 717 -2.75 -26.79 -15.41
N LEU A 718 -3.32 -25.61 -15.65
CA LEU A 718 -2.79 -24.65 -16.62
C LEU A 718 -1.36 -24.22 -16.25
N TYR A 719 -1.07 -24.01 -14.96
CA TYR A 719 0.28 -23.75 -14.47
C TYR A 719 1.22 -24.95 -14.72
N ALA A 720 0.74 -26.18 -14.51
CA ALA A 720 1.51 -27.39 -14.74
C ALA A 720 1.86 -27.56 -16.24
N GLU A 721 0.92 -27.32 -17.13
CA GLU A 721 1.12 -27.37 -18.58
C GLU A 721 2.18 -26.35 -19.05
N HIS A 722 2.10 -25.11 -18.54
CA HIS A 722 3.07 -24.07 -18.92
C HIS A 722 4.46 -24.26 -18.32
N THR A 723 4.57 -24.92 -17.17
CA THR A 723 5.86 -25.20 -16.51
C THR A 723 6.45 -26.55 -16.89
N GLY A 724 5.66 -27.42 -17.53
CA GLY A 724 6.04 -28.79 -17.84
C GLY A 724 6.24 -29.67 -16.60
N ARG A 725 5.67 -29.31 -15.46
CA ARG A 725 5.84 -29.98 -14.17
C ARG A 725 4.50 -30.19 -13.48
N ARG A 726 4.37 -31.30 -12.73
CA ARG A 726 3.17 -31.65 -11.96
C ARG A 726 3.39 -31.68 -10.45
N SER A 727 4.58 -31.35 -10.00
CA SER A 727 4.92 -31.28 -8.57
C SER A 727 5.54 -29.93 -8.26
N PHE A 728 5.02 -29.28 -7.23
CA PHE A 728 5.38 -27.91 -6.83
C PHE A 728 5.50 -27.83 -5.31
N THR A 729 6.31 -26.89 -4.83
CA THR A 729 6.25 -26.44 -3.44
C THR A 729 5.24 -25.30 -3.30
N PHE A 730 4.69 -25.13 -2.11
CA PHE A 730 3.80 -23.98 -1.82
C PHE A 730 4.50 -22.64 -2.06
N SER A 731 5.78 -22.57 -1.67
CA SER A 731 6.61 -21.37 -1.88
C SER A 731 6.82 -21.02 -3.35
N GLU A 732 6.92 -22.02 -4.24
CA GLU A 732 6.98 -21.79 -5.69
C GLU A 732 5.70 -21.16 -6.22
N LEU A 733 4.55 -21.68 -5.79
CA LEU A 733 3.26 -21.15 -6.22
C LEU A 733 3.03 -19.71 -5.71
N VAL A 734 3.40 -19.41 -4.47
CA VAL A 734 3.24 -18.07 -3.90
C VAL A 734 4.30 -17.08 -4.40
N GLY A 735 5.48 -17.57 -4.74
CA GLY A 735 6.61 -16.76 -5.20
C GLY A 735 6.69 -16.52 -6.72
N ALA A 736 5.80 -17.10 -7.50
CA ALA A 736 5.85 -17.05 -8.98
C ALA A 736 5.85 -15.60 -9.52
N LYS A 737 5.09 -14.71 -8.93
CA LYS A 737 5.04 -13.28 -9.27
C LYS A 737 6.38 -12.56 -9.17
N ASN A 738 7.25 -12.98 -8.27
CA ASN A 738 8.55 -12.37 -8.01
C ASN A 738 9.71 -13.06 -8.76
N ASN A 739 9.39 -14.06 -9.58
CA ASN A 739 10.39 -14.82 -10.32
C ASN A 739 10.37 -14.42 -11.81
N PRO A 740 11.37 -13.70 -12.32
CA PRO A 740 11.46 -13.32 -13.73
C PRO A 740 11.59 -14.52 -14.69
N ASP A 741 12.04 -15.66 -14.19
CA ASP A 741 12.21 -16.89 -14.96
C ASP A 741 10.99 -17.83 -14.84
N ALA A 742 9.94 -17.43 -14.13
CA ALA A 742 8.73 -18.24 -14.04
C ALA A 742 8.03 -18.29 -15.40
N THR A 743 7.95 -19.48 -15.96
CA THR A 743 7.22 -19.72 -17.21
C THR A 743 5.71 -19.75 -17.01
N GLY A 744 5.25 -19.83 -15.76
CA GLY A 744 3.85 -19.88 -15.38
C GLY A 744 3.43 -18.79 -14.39
N MET A 745 2.15 -18.52 -14.33
CA MET A 745 1.52 -17.64 -13.35
C MET A 745 0.72 -18.46 -12.34
N SER A 746 0.98 -18.24 -11.06
CA SER A 746 0.29 -18.93 -9.99
C SER A 746 -1.21 -18.54 -9.93
N PRO A 747 -2.10 -19.47 -9.55
CA PRO A 747 -3.50 -19.14 -9.26
C PRO A 747 -3.67 -18.01 -8.24
N SER A 748 -2.79 -17.92 -7.24
CA SER A 748 -2.82 -16.84 -6.25
C SER A 748 -2.54 -15.47 -6.88
N ASP A 749 -1.65 -15.38 -7.87
CA ASP A 749 -1.36 -14.14 -8.59
C ASP A 749 -2.49 -13.76 -9.57
N ILE A 750 -3.04 -14.77 -10.27
CA ILE A 750 -4.11 -14.58 -11.26
C ILE A 750 -5.38 -14.04 -10.59
N TYR A 751 -5.81 -14.71 -9.53
CA TYR A 751 -7.05 -14.37 -8.83
C TYR A 751 -6.87 -13.43 -7.64
N GLY A 752 -5.64 -13.11 -7.28
CA GLY A 752 -5.37 -12.22 -6.15
C GLY A 752 -5.76 -12.84 -4.81
N ILE A 753 -5.43 -14.11 -4.57
CA ILE A 753 -5.76 -14.82 -3.34
C ILE A 753 -4.68 -14.57 -2.29
N ASP A 754 -5.08 -14.23 -1.07
CA ASP A 754 -4.17 -14.10 0.07
C ASP A 754 -3.43 -15.42 0.34
N VAL A 755 -2.16 -15.31 0.76
CA VAL A 755 -1.26 -16.47 0.93
C VAL A 755 -1.83 -17.52 1.89
N LYS A 756 -2.40 -17.08 3.02
CA LYS A 756 -2.98 -17.99 4.01
C LYS A 756 -4.24 -18.64 3.45
N ALA A 757 -5.13 -17.84 2.87
CA ALA A 757 -6.35 -18.33 2.23
C ALA A 757 -6.04 -19.31 1.09
N PHE A 758 -4.97 -19.07 0.31
CA PHE A 758 -4.56 -19.98 -0.75
C PHE A 758 -4.10 -21.34 -0.22
N ARG A 759 -3.37 -21.35 0.91
CA ARG A 759 -2.96 -22.60 1.57
C ARG A 759 -4.17 -23.44 2.01
N ASP A 760 -5.14 -22.78 2.65
CA ASP A 760 -6.37 -23.45 3.13
C ASP A 760 -7.19 -24.01 1.95
N LYS A 761 -7.25 -23.26 0.83
CA LYS A 761 -7.95 -23.72 -0.39
C LYS A 761 -7.26 -24.89 -1.06
N LEU A 762 -5.93 -24.94 -1.09
CA LEU A 762 -5.20 -26.10 -1.60
C LEU A 762 -5.47 -27.38 -0.78
N GLN A 763 -5.60 -27.25 0.54
CA GLN A 763 -6.00 -28.36 1.41
C GLN A 763 -7.44 -28.80 1.11
N GLY A 764 -8.35 -27.87 0.92
CA GLY A 764 -9.73 -28.16 0.51
C GLY A 764 -9.77 -28.92 -0.83
N LEU A 765 -9.04 -28.46 -1.84
CA LEU A 765 -8.96 -29.14 -3.13
C LEU A 765 -8.48 -30.60 -3.01
N ALA A 766 -7.51 -30.88 -2.14
CA ALA A 766 -7.03 -32.27 -1.94
C ALA A 766 -8.07 -33.17 -1.25
N ILE A 767 -8.99 -32.58 -0.48
CA ILE A 767 -10.12 -33.30 0.14
C ILE A 767 -11.22 -33.54 -0.88
N ASP A 768 -11.57 -32.48 -1.65
CA ASP A 768 -12.70 -32.53 -2.59
C ASP A 768 -12.36 -33.30 -3.87
N PHE A 769 -11.10 -33.25 -4.32
CA PHE A 769 -10.62 -33.86 -5.56
C PHE A 769 -9.38 -34.76 -5.36
N PRO A 770 -9.45 -35.78 -4.50
CA PRO A 770 -8.28 -36.60 -4.12
C PRO A 770 -7.64 -37.37 -5.30
N ASN A 771 -8.39 -37.60 -6.39
CA ASN A 771 -7.90 -38.25 -7.60
C ASN A 771 -7.17 -37.30 -8.56
N HIS A 772 -7.20 -35.99 -8.28
CA HIS A 772 -6.61 -34.98 -9.16
C HIS A 772 -5.47 -34.21 -8.50
N ILE A 773 -5.51 -34.01 -7.19
CA ILE A 773 -4.49 -33.25 -6.47
C ILE A 773 -4.18 -33.87 -5.11
N ARG A 774 -2.90 -33.97 -4.77
CA ARG A 774 -2.42 -34.31 -3.44
C ARG A 774 -1.64 -33.16 -2.84
N VAL A 775 -1.97 -32.78 -1.61
CA VAL A 775 -1.33 -31.70 -0.89
C VAL A 775 -0.81 -32.20 0.45
N SER A 776 0.46 -31.95 0.72
CA SER A 776 1.08 -32.27 2.01
C SER A 776 1.83 -31.05 2.53
N PHE A 777 1.42 -30.57 3.71
CA PHE A 777 2.05 -29.45 4.42
C PHE A 777 2.65 -29.95 5.75
N ILE A 778 3.74 -30.72 5.68
CA ILE A 778 4.43 -31.25 6.86
C ILE A 778 5.76 -30.52 7.02
N SER A 779 5.94 -29.81 8.15
CA SER A 779 7.21 -29.25 8.67
C SER A 779 8.34 -29.08 7.63
N ASN A 780 8.29 -28.03 6.80
CA ASN A 780 9.27 -27.68 5.74
C ASN A 780 9.30 -28.54 4.46
N LEU A 781 8.34 -29.44 4.25
CA LEU A 781 8.17 -30.22 3.02
C LEU A 781 6.75 -30.01 2.47
N ASP A 782 6.50 -28.80 1.99
CA ASP A 782 5.22 -28.45 1.37
C ASP A 782 5.22 -28.97 -0.08
N ASN A 783 4.46 -30.04 -0.37
CA ASN A 783 4.35 -30.62 -1.71
C ASN A 783 2.91 -30.56 -2.21
N ILE A 784 2.75 -30.05 -3.41
CA ILE A 784 1.51 -30.08 -4.19
C ILE A 784 1.79 -30.92 -5.44
N ILE A 785 1.07 -32.01 -5.60
CA ILE A 785 1.23 -32.96 -6.71
C ILE A 785 -0.10 -33.04 -7.46
N LEU A 786 -0.03 -32.81 -8.76
CA LEU A 786 -1.17 -32.97 -9.67
C LEU A 786 -1.06 -34.30 -10.40
N GLU A 787 -2.17 -35.02 -10.52
CA GLU A 787 -2.26 -36.28 -11.26
C GLU A 787 -2.27 -36.01 -12.78
N ASP A 788 -2.25 -37.07 -13.58
CA ASP A 788 -2.08 -36.96 -15.03
C ASP A 788 -3.38 -36.66 -15.79
N PHE A 789 -3.85 -35.43 -15.67
CA PHE A 789 -4.96 -34.86 -16.41
C PHE A 789 -4.52 -33.60 -17.15
N SER A 790 -5.25 -33.17 -18.16
CA SER A 790 -5.11 -31.84 -18.77
C SER A 790 -5.97 -30.81 -18.05
N SER A 791 -5.67 -29.52 -18.25
CA SER A 791 -6.53 -28.44 -17.73
C SER A 791 -7.96 -28.55 -18.30
N LEU A 792 -8.11 -29.03 -19.53
CA LEU A 792 -9.42 -29.21 -20.16
C LEU A 792 -10.25 -30.33 -19.51
N ASP A 793 -9.61 -31.44 -19.09
CA ASP A 793 -10.26 -32.55 -18.40
C ASP A 793 -10.84 -32.13 -17.05
N ILE A 794 -10.23 -31.15 -16.39
CA ILE A 794 -10.69 -30.63 -15.10
C ILE A 794 -12.05 -29.90 -15.22
N LEU A 795 -12.40 -29.40 -16.41
CA LEU A 795 -13.69 -28.75 -16.61
C LEU A 795 -14.86 -29.75 -16.61
N ASP A 796 -14.61 -31.04 -16.86
CA ASP A 796 -15.66 -32.07 -16.80
C ASP A 796 -16.21 -32.24 -15.39
N LEU A 797 -15.39 -31.95 -14.35
CA LEU A 797 -15.82 -31.94 -12.96
C LEU A 797 -16.86 -30.86 -12.63
N ALA A 798 -17.05 -29.87 -13.50
CA ALA A 798 -18.04 -28.82 -13.30
C ALA A 798 -19.36 -29.12 -14.00
N GLU A 799 -19.43 -30.17 -14.81
CA GLU A 799 -20.64 -30.68 -15.47
C GLU A 799 -21.34 -31.76 -14.64
N GLU A 800 -20.62 -32.37 -13.69
CA GLU A 800 -21.16 -33.32 -12.70
C GLU A 800 -21.75 -32.58 -11.49
#